data_54fd1a487f1a2ad88c3389e70a8314fc
#
_entry.id   54fd1a487f1a2ad88c3389e70a8314fc
#
_cell.length_a   1.000
_cell.length_b   1.000
_cell.length_c   1.000
_cell.angle_alpha   90.00
_cell.angle_beta   90.00
_cell.angle_gamma   90.00
#
_symmetry.space_group_name_H-M   'P 1'
#
loop_
_entity.id
_entity.type
_entity.pdbx_description
1 polymer ?
#
loop_
_entity_poly.entity_id
_entity_poly.type
_entity_poly.pdbx_seq_one_letter_code
_entity_poly.pdbx_strand_id
1 'polypeptide(L)'
;MKLEKYLILNKYLLSLFGAKSISDLREELKNKKEGFDNDGYSFFVDTLIGLKNLKIDSDDLLQYDLAINEYSERLSKNRRENIVLKYFQYLAVLFTEIYLDSYFNRRQSLLAELNSFLEGYNQSERKEISNFEDKDLKKLAYWMATGSGKTLIMHINYWQFLKYKTEPLDNIIMITPNEGLSKQHYNEMQKSGIPCRLYSENPYSLTINRNEVVIIDIHKLTEEKKGEGVRVETGYFEGRNLVFIDEGHKGQKTEEQRWKRLREDLGKDGFIFEYSATFGQVIDEKNKELLDEYSKAIIFDYSYKYFYEDGYGKDFFVYNLQKDSFSKGYENLILTANLLSFYEQLLLYEKYKDDLRQYLIEKPLWAFVGSKVTGAGINSDVLKVVLFLRKVIEDKEYLEGIINKILNGSFGLIDQEGNDIFKDRFQDIRKNGYEINDIYQRLFNAGSGTLQLYELKSADGEIGLKVGDGDYFGVINIGDISKFKKLLTENGFEVKTDSFTTSIFEKINENNSNINILIGAKRFIEGWDSWRVCSMGLINMGKGEGPQIIQLFGRGVRLKGKGLSLKRSNENKYHVKSLETLNIFGLNADYINSFLEAIRKEEVEYEELKLPIKRIEETKWRDLYTLKTKADFDFTKHFIEIEVDENIVRTIRIDLRPKIKLAMGLESTKAEAKAEELHLGKYIYLLDWDKIYLKILSYKISKGFANLRIYKDKLLEIIRNPNYKVYALPGQVCIKRYIDLKNLEEIVLLILKNYIDKFYIYKLRQAETKQMVFSFMVKEDDNLSYDTYTLKIEIPKDEKERKKRKEEIEKIKSLIKEVDKLYKKDTNEIPTLNFDKHLYTPLVIYDKNREFIKSEPAKLNEGETQFVKALREYLRNHKTKDMDVFLLRNLSRRGIRFFQTSGFYPDFIMWLRKNEEQNIIFIDPKGIRNLGNFNDEKIQLHKTIKEIESKIQSDGVKPKPKLHSFILSVSSYDDIKKTFGEGNHSKEEFEANHVLFIKDNDWIEKLFKKLQS
;
A
#
# COMPACT_ATOMS: atom_id res chain seq x y z
N MET A 1 -22.69 10.48 -12.83
CA MET A 1 -22.60 11.29 -11.60
C MET A 1 -21.38 10.85 -10.80
N LYS A 2 -20.70 11.77 -10.13
CA LYS A 2 -19.65 11.39 -9.14
C LYS A 2 -20.26 11.46 -7.74
N LEU A 3 -20.45 10.31 -7.11
CA LEU A 3 -20.93 10.20 -5.73
C LEU A 3 -20.07 11.05 -4.78
N GLU A 4 -18.74 11.12 -5.00
CA GLU A 4 -17.77 11.96 -4.26
C GLU A 4 -18.24 13.41 -4.03
N LYS A 5 -19.04 13.97 -4.97
CA LYS A 5 -19.57 15.33 -4.84
C LYS A 5 -20.69 15.46 -3.80
N TYR A 6 -21.23 14.36 -3.36
CA TYR A 6 -22.36 14.33 -2.43
C TYR A 6 -21.99 13.85 -1.02
N LEU A 7 -20.75 13.46 -0.77
CA LEU A 7 -20.29 12.90 0.50
C LEU A 7 -20.15 13.98 1.58
N ILE A 8 -21.26 14.42 2.16
CA ILE A 8 -21.29 15.56 3.10
C ILE A 8 -20.52 15.25 4.38
N LEU A 9 -20.74 14.09 5.00
CA LEU A 9 -20.04 13.69 6.21
C LEU A 9 -18.51 13.66 5.99
N ASN A 10 -18.08 13.05 4.89
CA ASN A 10 -16.65 13.02 4.53
C ASN A 10 -16.08 14.43 4.33
N LYS A 11 -16.82 15.30 3.61
CA LYS A 11 -16.40 16.68 3.35
C LYS A 11 -16.35 17.53 4.63
N TYR A 12 -17.26 17.31 5.54
CA TYR A 12 -17.23 17.96 6.84
C TYR A 12 -15.95 17.59 7.60
N LEU A 13 -15.64 16.30 7.71
CA LEU A 13 -14.42 15.84 8.38
C LEU A 13 -13.15 16.36 7.69
N LEU A 14 -13.08 16.33 6.37
CA LEU A 14 -12.00 16.95 5.61
C LEU A 14 -11.84 18.44 5.93
N SER A 15 -12.96 19.16 6.10
CA SER A 15 -12.94 20.59 6.42
C SER A 15 -12.33 20.90 7.79
N LEU A 16 -12.33 19.93 8.72
CA LEU A 16 -11.67 20.06 10.02
C LEU A 16 -10.15 20.14 9.88
N PHE A 17 -9.60 19.54 8.82
CA PHE A 17 -8.19 19.62 8.45
C PHE A 17 -7.90 20.77 7.45
N GLY A 18 -8.89 21.62 7.14
CA GLY A 18 -8.77 22.65 6.13
C GLY A 18 -8.69 22.11 4.70
N ALA A 19 -8.98 20.83 4.51
CA ALA A 19 -8.96 20.15 3.22
C ALA A 19 -10.34 20.19 2.53
N LYS A 20 -10.36 20.26 1.20
CA LYS A 20 -11.60 20.23 0.40
C LYS A 20 -11.90 18.84 -0.15
N SER A 21 -10.88 18.02 -0.29
CA SER A 21 -10.94 16.67 -0.82
C SER A 21 -9.94 15.77 -0.13
N ILE A 22 -10.13 14.46 -0.24
CA ILE A 22 -9.14 13.48 0.24
C ILE A 22 -7.78 13.66 -0.47
N SER A 23 -7.79 14.16 -1.71
CA SER A 23 -6.56 14.43 -2.47
C SER A 23 -5.65 15.45 -1.78
N ASP A 24 -6.20 16.42 -1.03
CA ASP A 24 -5.43 17.40 -0.28
C ASP A 24 -4.58 16.71 0.80
N LEU A 25 -5.20 15.86 1.62
CA LEU A 25 -4.50 15.10 2.67
C LEU A 25 -3.60 14.01 2.08
N ARG A 26 -4.03 13.40 0.99
CA ARG A 26 -3.28 12.39 0.26
C ARG A 26 -1.93 12.92 -0.22
N GLU A 27 -1.89 14.09 -0.85
CA GLU A 27 -0.63 14.67 -1.34
C GLU A 27 0.35 14.98 -0.20
N GLU A 28 -0.14 15.37 0.94
CA GLU A 28 0.68 15.62 2.13
C GLU A 28 1.22 14.32 2.77
N LEU A 29 0.43 13.22 2.75
CA LEU A 29 0.72 12.02 3.55
C LEU A 29 1.28 10.84 2.76
N LYS A 30 0.95 10.68 1.46
CA LYS A 30 1.27 9.47 0.67
C LYS A 30 2.75 9.11 0.58
N ASN A 31 3.65 10.10 0.77
CA ASN A 31 5.10 9.93 0.70
C ASN A 31 5.77 9.96 2.08
N LYS A 32 4.98 10.11 3.16
CA LYS A 32 5.52 10.06 4.52
C LYS A 32 5.86 8.64 4.93
N LYS A 33 6.76 8.51 5.87
CA LYS A 33 7.08 7.24 6.49
C LYS A 33 5.83 6.70 7.20
N GLU A 34 5.59 5.42 7.06
CA GLU A 34 4.50 4.73 7.74
C GLU A 34 4.96 4.29 9.14
N GLY A 35 4.00 4.13 10.08
CA GLY A 35 4.24 3.66 11.44
C GLY A 35 4.33 4.77 12.46
N PHE A 36 4.86 4.44 13.62
CA PHE A 36 4.92 5.29 14.81
C PHE A 36 6.36 5.48 15.27
N ASP A 37 6.63 6.57 15.96
CA ASP A 37 7.92 6.84 16.59
C ASP A 37 8.05 6.16 17.98
N ASN A 38 9.13 6.43 18.68
CA ASN A 38 9.38 5.83 19.99
C ASN A 38 8.47 6.36 21.11
N ASP A 39 7.85 7.52 20.89
CA ASP A 39 6.90 8.15 21.82
C ASP A 39 5.46 7.73 21.53
N GLY A 40 5.25 6.91 20.48
CA GLY A 40 3.97 6.37 20.08
C GLY A 40 3.18 7.26 19.11
N TYR A 41 3.79 8.33 18.59
CA TYR A 41 3.14 9.18 17.61
C TYR A 41 3.39 8.70 16.18
N SER A 42 2.34 8.79 15.33
CA SER A 42 2.48 8.43 13.94
C SER A 42 3.34 9.43 13.17
N PHE A 43 4.04 8.93 12.13
CA PHE A 43 4.75 9.83 11.22
C PHE A 43 3.80 10.71 10.35
N PHE A 44 2.49 10.58 10.52
CA PHE A 44 1.48 11.37 9.84
C PHE A 44 1.00 12.56 10.68
N VAL A 45 0.93 12.42 12.01
CA VAL A 45 0.29 13.41 12.88
C VAL A 45 0.97 14.78 12.85
N ASP A 46 2.29 14.83 12.78
CA ASP A 46 3.06 16.08 12.62
C ASP A 46 2.67 16.86 11.38
N THR A 47 2.48 16.12 10.26
CA THR A 47 2.06 16.73 9.01
C THR A 47 0.65 17.29 9.13
N LEU A 48 -0.25 16.57 9.81
CA LEU A 48 -1.63 17.00 10.01
C LEU A 48 -1.71 18.22 10.93
N ILE A 49 -0.93 18.27 12.02
CA ILE A 49 -0.84 19.44 12.91
C ILE A 49 -0.28 20.65 12.16
N GLY A 50 0.64 20.45 11.24
CA GLY A 50 1.24 21.52 10.41
C GLY A 50 0.31 22.08 9.32
N LEU A 51 -0.90 21.59 9.15
CA LEU A 51 -1.85 22.08 8.14
C LEU A 51 -2.34 23.50 8.48
N LYS A 52 -2.31 24.40 7.50
CA LYS A 52 -2.56 25.84 7.68
C LYS A 52 -3.93 26.20 8.25
N ASN A 53 -4.94 25.40 7.98
CA ASN A 53 -6.33 25.67 8.36
C ASN A 53 -6.92 24.53 9.22
N LEU A 54 -6.09 23.91 10.05
CA LEU A 54 -6.53 22.89 10.98
C LEU A 54 -7.52 23.52 11.99
N LYS A 55 -8.68 22.87 12.18
CA LYS A 55 -9.72 23.30 13.12
C LYS A 55 -9.82 22.41 14.36
N ILE A 56 -9.17 21.25 14.31
CA ILE A 56 -9.09 20.33 15.45
C ILE A 56 -7.99 20.81 16.36
N ASP A 57 -8.23 20.76 17.66
CA ASP A 57 -7.19 21.04 18.65
C ASP A 57 -6.03 20.06 18.51
N SER A 58 -4.81 20.56 18.62
CA SER A 58 -3.60 19.74 18.42
C SER A 58 -3.45 18.67 19.51
N ASP A 59 -3.87 18.96 20.73
CA ASP A 59 -3.80 18.01 21.85
C ASP A 59 -4.83 16.87 21.64
N ASP A 60 -6.04 17.20 21.17
CA ASP A 60 -7.05 16.19 20.81
C ASP A 60 -6.54 15.29 19.69
N LEU A 61 -5.93 15.88 18.63
CA LEU A 61 -5.39 15.13 17.51
C LEU A 61 -4.28 14.18 17.95
N LEU A 62 -3.45 14.59 18.90
CA LEU A 62 -2.42 13.74 19.48
C LEU A 62 -3.01 12.59 20.30
N GLN A 63 -4.10 12.84 21.02
CA GLN A 63 -4.82 11.80 21.77
C GLN A 63 -5.42 10.74 20.83
N TYR A 64 -6.03 11.18 19.73
CA TYR A 64 -6.54 10.26 18.70
C TYR A 64 -5.41 9.45 18.05
N ASP A 65 -4.27 10.08 17.78
CA ASP A 65 -3.10 9.41 17.20
C ASP A 65 -2.54 8.32 18.12
N LEU A 66 -2.42 8.59 19.42
CA LEU A 66 -2.01 7.60 20.42
C LEU A 66 -2.98 6.42 20.48
N ALA A 67 -4.30 6.68 20.39
CA ALA A 67 -5.29 5.62 20.36
C ALA A 67 -5.14 4.74 19.10
N ILE A 68 -4.85 5.35 17.94
CA ILE A 68 -4.59 4.61 16.69
C ILE A 68 -3.36 3.73 16.84
N ASN A 69 -2.31 4.20 17.52
CA ASN A 69 -1.16 3.38 17.83
C ASN A 69 -1.53 2.15 18.67
N GLU A 70 -2.32 2.34 19.72
CA GLU A 70 -2.79 1.23 20.57
C GLU A 70 -3.53 0.15 19.77
N TYR A 71 -4.41 0.55 18.82
CA TYR A 71 -5.10 -0.40 17.96
C TYR A 71 -4.14 -1.13 17.01
N SER A 72 -3.16 -0.41 16.47
CA SER A 72 -2.14 -0.97 15.57
C SER A 72 -1.25 -1.98 16.28
N GLU A 73 -0.82 -1.66 17.49
CA GLU A 73 -0.05 -2.57 18.36
C GLU A 73 -0.87 -3.81 18.73
N ARG A 74 -2.15 -3.63 19.06
CA ARG A 74 -3.07 -4.72 19.40
C ARG A 74 -3.26 -5.67 18.22
N LEU A 75 -3.45 -5.14 17.00
CA LEU A 75 -3.50 -5.93 15.77
C LEU A 75 -2.22 -6.72 15.58
N SER A 76 -1.08 -6.03 15.66
CA SER A 76 0.24 -6.63 15.41
C SER A 76 0.53 -7.75 16.41
N LYS A 77 0.24 -7.53 17.69
CA LYS A 77 0.43 -8.51 18.76
C LYS A 77 -0.43 -9.76 18.53
N ASN A 78 -1.72 -9.58 18.26
CA ASN A 78 -2.66 -10.68 18.12
C ASN A 78 -2.38 -11.49 16.85
N ARG A 79 -2.08 -10.83 15.76
CA ARG A 79 -1.78 -11.47 14.47
C ARG A 79 -0.36 -12.03 14.38
N ARG A 80 0.51 -11.66 15.32
CA ARG A 80 1.94 -12.00 15.30
C ARG A 80 2.64 -11.52 14.03
N GLU A 81 2.18 -10.40 13.49
CA GLU A 81 2.67 -9.76 12.28
C GLU A 81 2.84 -8.27 12.56
N ASN A 82 3.88 -7.64 12.02
CA ASN A 82 4.04 -6.20 12.14
C ASN A 82 3.09 -5.48 11.18
N ILE A 83 1.94 -5.06 11.68
CA ILE A 83 0.92 -4.36 10.91
C ILE A 83 1.15 -2.86 11.02
N VAL A 84 1.50 -2.25 9.90
CA VAL A 84 1.72 -0.81 9.77
C VAL A 84 0.61 -0.23 8.88
N LEU A 85 -0.19 0.68 9.45
CA LEU A 85 -1.27 1.32 8.73
C LEU A 85 -0.71 2.23 7.63
N LYS A 86 -1.28 2.09 6.43
CA LYS A 86 -1.04 3.03 5.33
C LYS A 86 -1.74 4.35 5.63
N TYR A 87 -1.28 5.46 5.03
CA TYR A 87 -1.83 6.79 5.31
C TYR A 87 -3.37 6.84 5.19
N PHE A 88 -3.95 6.16 4.20
CA PHE A 88 -5.39 6.14 4.01
C PHE A 88 -6.12 5.27 5.03
N GLN A 89 -5.50 4.19 5.50
CA GLN A 89 -6.03 3.37 6.60
C GLN A 89 -6.00 4.18 7.90
N TYR A 90 -4.90 4.86 8.15
CA TYR A 90 -4.75 5.77 9.27
C TYR A 90 -5.83 6.86 9.25
N LEU A 91 -6.03 7.54 8.10
CA LEU A 91 -7.07 8.57 7.98
C LEU A 91 -8.49 8.01 8.18
N ALA A 92 -8.79 6.82 7.66
CA ALA A 92 -10.10 6.19 7.87
C ALA A 92 -10.38 5.93 9.35
N VAL A 93 -9.36 5.46 10.08
CA VAL A 93 -9.44 5.23 11.53
C VAL A 93 -9.51 6.55 12.30
N LEU A 94 -8.72 7.56 11.93
CA LEU A 94 -8.72 8.88 12.55
C LEU A 94 -10.07 9.59 12.39
N PHE A 95 -10.66 9.56 11.20
CA PHE A 95 -11.99 10.15 10.97
C PHE A 95 -13.06 9.49 11.84
N THR A 96 -12.93 8.17 12.01
CA THR A 96 -13.83 7.42 12.89
C THR A 96 -13.63 7.80 14.36
N GLU A 97 -12.39 7.96 14.81
CA GLU A 97 -12.06 8.39 16.18
C GLU A 97 -12.69 9.75 16.49
N ILE A 98 -12.48 10.72 15.60
CA ILE A 98 -13.05 12.07 15.72
C ILE A 98 -14.60 12.03 15.73
N TYR A 99 -15.19 11.21 14.85
CA TYR A 99 -16.63 11.08 14.76
C TYR A 99 -17.25 10.44 16.00
N LEU A 100 -16.71 9.32 16.45
CA LEU A 100 -17.25 8.59 17.62
C LEU A 100 -17.09 9.40 18.91
N ASP A 101 -15.96 10.07 19.08
CA ASP A 101 -15.78 11.00 20.20
C ASP A 101 -16.87 12.08 20.20
N SER A 102 -17.08 12.72 19.06
CA SER A 102 -18.13 13.74 18.90
C SER A 102 -19.53 13.16 19.09
N TYR A 103 -19.81 11.98 18.55
CA TYR A 103 -21.10 11.31 18.63
C TYR A 103 -21.49 10.94 20.06
N PHE A 104 -20.56 10.41 20.85
CA PHE A 104 -20.85 9.99 22.21
C PHE A 104 -20.75 11.11 23.25
N ASN A 105 -19.85 12.07 23.08
CA ASN A 105 -19.56 13.10 24.06
C ASN A 105 -20.26 14.45 23.78
N ARG A 106 -20.57 14.77 22.50
CA ARG A 106 -21.14 16.08 22.10
C ARG A 106 -22.11 15.98 20.92
N ARG A 107 -22.98 14.98 20.94
CA ARG A 107 -23.88 14.62 19.83
C ARG A 107 -24.74 15.76 19.29
N GLN A 108 -25.32 16.60 20.15
CA GLN A 108 -26.13 17.74 19.71
C GLN A 108 -25.30 18.79 18.98
N SER A 109 -24.09 19.05 19.46
CA SER A 109 -23.14 19.97 18.79
C SER A 109 -22.74 19.41 17.41
N LEU A 110 -22.43 18.10 17.35
CA LEU A 110 -22.13 17.44 16.08
C LEU A 110 -23.27 17.59 15.06
N LEU A 111 -24.52 17.37 15.48
CA LEU A 111 -25.68 17.52 14.59
C LEU A 111 -25.84 18.96 14.10
N ALA A 112 -25.64 19.94 14.96
CA ALA A 112 -25.70 21.36 14.60
C ALA A 112 -24.58 21.76 13.63
N GLU A 113 -23.35 21.29 13.89
CA GLU A 113 -22.19 21.55 13.04
C GLU A 113 -22.35 20.95 11.65
N LEU A 114 -22.85 19.70 11.56
CA LEU A 114 -23.12 19.01 10.29
C LEU A 114 -24.19 19.73 9.48
N ASN A 115 -25.28 20.18 10.10
CA ASN A 115 -26.35 20.92 9.43
C ASN A 115 -25.90 22.31 8.99
N SER A 116 -25.11 23.01 9.80
CA SER A 116 -24.51 24.29 9.40
C SER A 116 -23.56 24.14 8.21
N PHE A 117 -22.74 23.09 8.20
CA PHE A 117 -21.87 22.77 7.09
C PHE A 117 -22.67 22.44 5.81
N LEU A 118 -23.72 21.62 5.96
CA LEU A 118 -24.60 21.21 4.85
C LEU A 118 -25.32 22.40 4.23
N GLU A 119 -25.82 23.34 5.04
CA GLU A 119 -26.46 24.54 4.53
C GLU A 119 -25.50 25.35 3.64
N GLY A 120 -24.31 25.62 4.12
CA GLY A 120 -23.26 26.29 3.33
C GLY A 120 -22.90 25.54 2.05
N TYR A 121 -22.87 24.19 2.13
CA TYR A 121 -22.59 23.34 0.99
C TYR A 121 -23.70 23.37 -0.05
N ASN A 122 -24.97 23.23 0.36
CA ASN A 122 -26.13 23.29 -0.52
C ASN A 122 -26.23 24.63 -1.26
N GLN A 123 -25.93 25.73 -0.56
CA GLN A 123 -25.91 27.07 -1.17
C GLN A 123 -24.78 27.19 -2.21
N SER A 124 -23.56 26.77 -1.88
CA SER A 124 -22.38 26.91 -2.76
C SER A 124 -22.43 26.01 -3.99
N GLU A 125 -22.89 24.78 -3.85
CA GLU A 125 -22.91 23.75 -4.90
C GLU A 125 -24.28 23.63 -5.60
N ARG A 126 -25.30 24.38 -5.17
CA ARG A 126 -26.69 24.31 -5.65
C ARG A 126 -27.24 22.88 -5.60
N LYS A 127 -27.09 22.24 -4.44
CA LYS A 127 -27.53 20.88 -4.15
C LYS A 127 -28.76 20.92 -3.23
N GLU A 128 -29.55 19.85 -3.25
CA GLU A 128 -30.75 19.68 -2.39
C GLU A 128 -30.58 18.38 -1.59
N ILE A 129 -29.64 18.37 -0.64
CA ILE A 129 -29.48 17.26 0.32
C ILE A 129 -30.27 17.66 1.57
N SER A 130 -31.05 16.73 2.13
CA SER A 130 -31.86 16.98 3.32
C SER A 130 -30.99 17.11 4.58
N ASN A 131 -31.50 17.84 5.58
CA ASN A 131 -30.78 18.01 6.85
C ASN A 131 -30.48 16.66 7.54
N PHE A 132 -29.39 16.62 8.31
CA PHE A 132 -29.12 15.51 9.19
C PHE A 132 -30.17 15.44 10.30
N GLU A 133 -30.65 14.25 10.56
CA GLU A 133 -31.46 13.90 11.71
C GLU A 133 -30.66 12.99 12.66
N ASP A 134 -31.12 12.83 13.89
CA ASP A 134 -30.45 11.97 14.88
C ASP A 134 -30.27 10.52 14.41
N LYS A 135 -31.19 10.00 13.60
CA LYS A 135 -31.09 8.67 13.00
C LYS A 135 -29.92 8.55 12.02
N ASP A 136 -29.60 9.64 11.28
CA ASP A 136 -28.52 9.65 10.30
C ASP A 136 -27.13 9.53 10.95
N LEU A 137 -27.02 9.92 12.23
CA LEU A 137 -25.78 9.83 12.97
C LEU A 137 -25.43 8.39 13.42
N LYS A 138 -26.37 7.45 13.32
CA LYS A 138 -26.20 6.06 13.76
C LYS A 138 -25.59 5.14 12.72
N LYS A 139 -25.15 5.68 11.59
CA LYS A 139 -24.62 4.89 10.47
C LYS A 139 -23.36 5.53 9.90
N LEU A 140 -22.30 4.71 9.78
CA LEU A 140 -21.08 5.07 9.08
C LEU A 140 -20.81 4.09 7.95
N ALA A 141 -20.43 4.61 6.78
CA ALA A 141 -20.09 3.81 5.63
C ALA A 141 -18.68 4.13 5.10
N TYR A 142 -17.95 3.10 4.67
CA TYR A 142 -16.60 3.21 4.13
C TYR A 142 -16.59 2.77 2.66
N TRP A 143 -16.35 3.73 1.77
CA TRP A 143 -16.16 3.43 0.36
C TRP A 143 -14.68 3.25 0.08
N MET A 144 -14.22 2.01 0.07
CA MET A 144 -12.81 1.69 -0.03
C MET A 144 -12.55 0.58 -1.04
N ALA A 145 -11.47 0.71 -1.80
CA ALA A 145 -11.07 -0.28 -2.81
C ALA A 145 -10.93 -1.69 -2.23
N THR A 146 -11.16 -2.70 -3.06
CA THR A 146 -10.82 -4.08 -2.70
C THR A 146 -9.31 -4.19 -2.53
N GLY A 147 -8.85 -4.84 -1.45
CA GLY A 147 -7.42 -4.93 -1.13
C GLY A 147 -6.86 -3.75 -0.32
N SER A 148 -7.65 -2.70 -0.05
CA SER A 148 -7.23 -1.55 0.79
C SER A 148 -7.19 -1.83 2.29
N GLY A 149 -7.58 -3.03 2.74
CA GLY A 149 -7.55 -3.40 4.16
C GLY A 149 -8.82 -3.10 4.93
N LYS A 150 -9.99 -3.05 4.27
CA LYS A 150 -11.32 -2.85 4.92
C LYS A 150 -11.52 -3.71 6.16
N THR A 151 -11.11 -4.98 6.10
CA THR A 151 -11.24 -5.92 7.23
C THR A 151 -10.45 -5.46 8.46
N LEU A 152 -9.24 -4.92 8.29
CA LEU A 152 -8.46 -4.38 9.41
C LEU A 152 -9.12 -3.14 10.01
N ILE A 153 -9.64 -2.25 9.18
CA ILE A 153 -10.37 -1.06 9.62
C ILE A 153 -11.63 -1.46 10.39
N MET A 154 -12.38 -2.44 9.89
CA MET A 154 -13.54 -3.00 10.58
C MET A 154 -13.19 -3.53 11.98
N HIS A 155 -12.06 -4.22 12.12
CA HIS A 155 -11.58 -4.72 13.41
C HIS A 155 -11.17 -3.58 14.35
N ILE A 156 -10.58 -2.52 13.84
CA ILE A 156 -10.29 -1.32 14.63
C ILE A 156 -11.58 -0.61 15.00
N ASN A 157 -12.56 -0.46 14.10
CA ASN A 157 -13.84 0.16 14.38
C ASN A 157 -14.61 -0.58 15.49
N TYR A 158 -14.48 -1.90 15.59
CA TYR A 158 -15.00 -2.66 16.72
C TYR A 158 -14.42 -2.16 18.05
N TRP A 159 -13.09 -1.98 18.14
CA TRP A 159 -12.46 -1.49 19.36
C TRP A 159 -12.74 -0.02 19.61
N GLN A 160 -12.76 0.82 18.58
CA GLN A 160 -13.12 2.23 18.69
C GLN A 160 -14.53 2.39 19.28
N PHE A 161 -15.50 1.65 18.74
CA PHE A 161 -16.87 1.73 19.26
C PHE A 161 -16.96 1.27 20.72
N LEU A 162 -16.27 0.18 21.08
CA LEU A 162 -16.23 -0.29 22.47
C LEU A 162 -15.56 0.68 23.43
N LYS A 163 -14.59 1.48 22.95
CA LYS A 163 -13.92 2.54 23.73
C LYS A 163 -14.88 3.68 24.05
N TYR A 164 -15.62 4.16 23.08
CA TYR A 164 -16.47 5.35 23.22
C TYR A 164 -17.88 5.07 23.76
N LYS A 165 -18.40 3.87 23.55
CA LYS A 165 -19.78 3.57 23.95
C LYS A 165 -20.02 3.83 25.44
N THR A 166 -21.07 4.59 25.75
CA THR A 166 -21.48 4.94 27.12
C THR A 166 -22.44 3.92 27.72
N GLU A 167 -23.11 3.15 26.89
CA GLU A 167 -24.13 2.20 27.30
C GLU A 167 -23.82 0.78 26.80
N PRO A 168 -24.32 -0.27 27.52
CA PRO A 168 -24.10 -1.63 27.09
C PRO A 168 -24.78 -1.92 25.77
N LEU A 169 -24.18 -2.81 24.98
CA LEU A 169 -24.76 -3.38 23.77
C LEU A 169 -25.46 -4.70 24.12
N ASP A 170 -26.62 -4.93 23.51
CA ASP A 170 -27.31 -6.21 23.61
C ASP A 170 -26.66 -7.23 22.66
N ASN A 171 -26.36 -6.83 21.43
CA ASN A 171 -25.72 -7.72 20.47
C ASN A 171 -24.65 -6.97 19.65
N ILE A 172 -23.66 -7.73 19.16
CA ILE A 172 -22.72 -7.30 18.14
C ILE A 172 -22.84 -8.29 16.98
N ILE A 173 -23.26 -7.80 15.81
CA ILE A 173 -23.64 -8.63 14.69
C ILE A 173 -22.79 -8.30 13.48
N MET A 174 -22.24 -9.31 12.82
CA MET A 174 -21.59 -9.18 11.54
C MET A 174 -22.43 -9.82 10.45
N ILE A 175 -22.90 -9.03 9.50
CA ILE A 175 -23.70 -9.51 8.37
C ILE A 175 -22.80 -9.66 7.15
N THR A 176 -22.84 -10.84 6.54
CA THR A 176 -22.06 -11.15 5.33
C THR A 176 -22.99 -11.58 4.20
N PRO A 177 -22.60 -11.41 2.93
CA PRO A 177 -23.45 -11.79 1.80
C PRO A 177 -23.53 -13.31 1.55
N ASN A 178 -22.67 -14.11 2.14
CA ASN A 178 -22.68 -15.58 2.00
C ASN A 178 -21.84 -16.29 3.07
N GLU A 179 -21.98 -17.61 3.15
CA GLU A 179 -21.30 -18.44 4.15
C GLU A 179 -19.77 -18.46 4.01
N GLY A 180 -19.25 -18.40 2.79
CA GLY A 180 -17.80 -18.37 2.55
C GLY A 180 -17.14 -17.14 3.17
N LEU A 181 -17.76 -15.97 3.00
CA LEU A 181 -17.31 -14.73 3.64
C LEU A 181 -17.52 -14.77 5.17
N SER A 182 -18.60 -15.40 5.65
CA SER A 182 -18.79 -15.62 7.09
C SER A 182 -17.61 -16.38 7.72
N LYS A 183 -17.19 -17.48 7.10
CA LYS A 183 -16.02 -18.27 7.54
C LYS A 183 -14.71 -17.46 7.45
N GLN A 184 -14.54 -16.67 6.40
CA GLN A 184 -13.38 -15.81 6.25
C GLN A 184 -13.30 -14.75 7.35
N HIS A 185 -14.40 -14.03 7.63
CA HIS A 185 -14.46 -13.05 8.72
C HIS A 185 -14.24 -13.69 10.08
N TYR A 186 -14.81 -14.87 10.31
CA TYR A 186 -14.57 -15.62 11.53
C TYR A 186 -13.07 -15.86 11.75
N ASN A 187 -12.38 -16.39 10.76
CA ASN A 187 -10.95 -16.66 10.84
C ASN A 187 -10.12 -15.38 11.04
N GLU A 188 -10.47 -14.31 10.33
CA GLU A 188 -9.77 -13.02 10.42
C GLU A 188 -9.99 -12.33 11.78
N MET A 189 -11.21 -12.37 12.34
CA MET A 189 -11.51 -11.84 13.68
C MET A 189 -10.77 -12.63 14.76
N GLN A 190 -10.72 -13.95 14.66
CA GLN A 190 -9.95 -14.81 15.56
C GLN A 190 -8.46 -14.43 15.56
N LYS A 191 -7.85 -14.23 14.38
CA LYS A 191 -6.46 -13.77 14.26
C LYS A 191 -6.26 -12.41 14.93
N SER A 192 -7.23 -11.52 14.86
CA SER A 192 -7.14 -10.20 15.49
C SER A 192 -7.50 -10.20 16.99
N GLY A 193 -7.84 -11.36 17.57
CA GLY A 193 -8.22 -11.50 18.97
C GLY A 193 -9.56 -10.86 19.29
N ILE A 194 -10.48 -10.80 18.33
CA ILE A 194 -11.86 -10.37 18.52
C ILE A 194 -12.71 -11.60 18.82
N PRO A 195 -13.39 -11.65 19.98
CA PRO A 195 -14.28 -12.77 20.29
C PRO A 195 -15.41 -12.84 19.27
N CYS A 196 -15.55 -13.95 18.60
CA CYS A 196 -16.57 -14.12 17.56
C CYS A 196 -16.99 -15.57 17.40
N ARG A 197 -18.19 -15.77 16.87
CA ARG A 197 -18.74 -17.07 16.52
C ARG A 197 -19.57 -17.00 15.24
N LEU A 198 -19.62 -18.14 14.53
CA LEU A 198 -20.58 -18.31 13.44
C LEU A 198 -21.96 -18.63 14.04
N TYR A 199 -22.99 -18.03 13.46
CA TYR A 199 -24.36 -18.38 13.82
C TYR A 199 -24.63 -19.85 13.47
N SER A 200 -25.10 -20.64 14.45
CA SER A 200 -25.49 -22.04 14.28
C SER A 200 -26.89 -22.28 14.81
N GLU A 201 -27.56 -23.34 14.32
CA GLU A 201 -28.93 -23.69 14.65
C GLU A 201 -29.14 -24.12 16.10
N ASN A 202 -28.10 -24.37 16.87
CA ASN A 202 -28.22 -24.86 18.22
C ASN A 202 -28.77 -23.79 19.17
N PRO A 203 -29.99 -23.91 19.74
CA PRO A 203 -30.58 -22.93 20.64
C PRO A 203 -29.74 -22.60 21.87
N TYR A 204 -28.91 -23.55 22.32
CA TYR A 204 -27.97 -23.36 23.43
C TYR A 204 -26.74 -22.48 23.03
N SER A 205 -26.55 -22.22 21.75
CA SER A 205 -25.52 -21.28 21.27
C SER A 205 -25.95 -19.82 21.31
N LEU A 206 -27.17 -19.52 21.77
CA LEU A 206 -27.75 -18.17 21.88
C LEU A 206 -27.28 -17.42 23.13
N THR A 207 -26.55 -18.04 24.06
CA THR A 207 -25.83 -17.30 25.12
C THR A 207 -24.75 -16.44 24.47
N ILE A 208 -25.06 -15.17 24.26
CA ILE A 208 -24.10 -14.20 23.72
C ILE A 208 -23.16 -13.81 24.86
N ASN A 209 -21.87 -14.12 24.69
CA ASN A 209 -20.87 -13.62 25.61
C ASN A 209 -20.74 -12.09 25.44
N ARG A 210 -20.44 -11.40 26.52
CA ARG A 210 -20.30 -9.93 26.48
C ARG A 210 -19.25 -9.52 25.45
N ASN A 211 -19.64 -8.65 24.49
CA ASN A 211 -18.82 -8.16 23.38
C ASN A 211 -18.42 -9.22 22.32
N GLU A 212 -19.07 -10.38 22.30
CA GLU A 212 -18.84 -11.37 21.25
C GLU A 212 -19.58 -10.99 19.95
N VAL A 213 -18.90 -11.13 18.80
CA VAL A 213 -19.47 -10.85 17.48
C VAL A 213 -20.16 -12.11 16.95
N VAL A 214 -21.45 -12.02 16.65
CA VAL A 214 -22.21 -13.08 15.97
C VAL A 214 -22.13 -12.84 14.45
N ILE A 215 -21.48 -13.73 13.74
CA ILE A 215 -21.32 -13.65 12.29
C ILE A 215 -22.43 -14.45 11.61
N ILE A 216 -23.23 -13.78 10.78
CA ILE A 216 -24.39 -14.37 10.13
C ILE A 216 -24.42 -14.06 8.64
N ASP A 217 -24.75 -15.07 7.85
CA ASP A 217 -25.05 -14.93 6.42
C ASP A 217 -26.46 -14.31 6.24
N ILE A 218 -26.59 -13.30 5.40
CA ILE A 218 -27.85 -12.59 5.15
C ILE A 218 -28.98 -13.50 4.71
N HIS A 219 -28.69 -14.61 4.02
CA HIS A 219 -29.70 -15.58 3.58
C HIS A 219 -30.33 -16.35 4.76
N LYS A 220 -29.69 -16.35 5.91
CA LYS A 220 -30.19 -16.95 7.15
C LYS A 220 -31.10 -16.01 7.94
N LEU A 221 -31.14 -14.71 7.61
CA LEU A 221 -32.03 -13.71 8.23
C LEU A 221 -33.41 -13.71 7.56
N THR A 222 -34.47 -13.66 8.35
CA THR A 222 -35.88 -13.58 7.88
C THR A 222 -36.68 -12.63 8.75
N GLU A 223 -37.74 -12.01 8.17
CA GLU A 223 -38.72 -11.25 8.96
C GLU A 223 -39.57 -12.15 9.83
N GLU A 224 -40.00 -13.33 9.28
CA GLU A 224 -40.76 -14.38 9.98
C GLU A 224 -40.25 -15.76 9.58
N LYS A 225 -40.17 -16.68 10.54
CA LYS A 225 -39.76 -18.05 10.26
C LYS A 225 -40.84 -18.83 9.54
N LYS A 226 -40.63 -19.16 8.27
CA LYS A 226 -41.49 -20.04 7.46
C LYS A 226 -40.75 -21.31 7.11
N GLY A 227 -41.07 -22.44 7.78
CA GLY A 227 -40.55 -23.79 7.48
C GLY A 227 -39.34 -24.24 8.32
N GLU A 228 -38.95 -25.48 8.12
CA GLU A 228 -37.76 -26.08 8.77
C GLU A 228 -36.48 -25.65 8.03
N GLY A 229 -35.49 -25.13 8.75
CA GLY A 229 -34.17 -24.72 8.23
C GLY A 229 -33.47 -23.70 9.10
N VAL A 230 -32.19 -23.42 8.79
CA VAL A 230 -31.32 -22.47 9.53
C VAL A 230 -31.71 -21.05 9.21
N ARG A 231 -32.86 -20.57 9.71
CA ARG A 231 -33.28 -19.17 9.52
C ARG A 231 -33.55 -18.53 10.88
N VAL A 232 -33.11 -17.26 11.02
CA VAL A 232 -33.26 -16.45 12.22
C VAL A 232 -34.17 -15.27 11.93
N GLU A 233 -35.14 -15.06 12.79
CA GLU A 233 -35.93 -13.83 12.77
C GLU A 233 -35.09 -12.67 13.30
N THR A 234 -35.24 -11.49 12.70
CA THR A 234 -34.55 -10.28 13.20
C THR A 234 -34.93 -9.94 14.63
N GLY A 235 -36.15 -10.30 15.06
CA GLY A 235 -36.63 -10.17 16.43
C GLY A 235 -35.80 -10.93 17.49
N TYR A 236 -34.96 -11.89 17.11
CA TYR A 236 -33.99 -12.51 18.04
C TYR A 236 -32.88 -11.57 18.48
N PHE A 237 -32.62 -10.51 17.72
CA PHE A 237 -31.60 -9.53 18.00
C PHE A 237 -32.24 -8.18 18.37
N GLU A 238 -33.30 -8.21 19.21
CA GLU A 238 -33.89 -7.00 19.75
C GLU A 238 -32.90 -6.25 20.64
N GLY A 239 -33.05 -4.93 20.71
CA GLY A 239 -32.28 -4.07 21.59
C GLY A 239 -31.25 -3.23 20.84
N ARG A 240 -30.26 -2.77 21.59
CA ARG A 240 -29.21 -1.87 21.10
C ARG A 240 -28.07 -2.68 20.47
N ASN A 241 -28.05 -2.78 19.17
CA ASN A 241 -27.09 -3.60 18.42
C ASN A 241 -25.98 -2.76 17.82
N LEU A 242 -24.78 -3.31 17.79
CA LEU A 242 -23.70 -2.86 16.92
C LEU A 242 -23.65 -3.80 15.71
N VAL A 243 -23.88 -3.26 14.53
CA VAL A 243 -23.99 -4.04 13.29
C VAL A 243 -22.86 -3.68 12.33
N PHE A 244 -22.10 -4.69 11.93
CA PHE A 244 -21.09 -4.59 10.85
C PHE A 244 -21.64 -5.24 9.60
N ILE A 245 -21.51 -4.58 8.45
CA ILE A 245 -22.03 -5.07 7.16
C ILE A 245 -20.88 -5.03 6.15
N ASP A 246 -20.44 -6.21 5.70
CA ASP A 246 -19.54 -6.28 4.57
C ASP A 246 -20.32 -6.31 3.26
N GLU A 247 -19.82 -5.61 2.24
CA GLU A 247 -20.46 -5.43 0.95
C GLU A 247 -21.85 -4.76 1.07
N GLY A 248 -21.92 -3.65 1.80
CA GLY A 248 -23.15 -2.90 2.10
C GLY A 248 -23.96 -2.44 0.87
N HIS A 249 -23.36 -2.45 -0.34
CA HIS A 249 -24.02 -2.15 -1.59
C HIS A 249 -25.03 -3.23 -2.04
N LYS A 250 -24.94 -4.45 -1.52
CA LYS A 250 -25.90 -5.52 -1.83
C LYS A 250 -27.21 -5.24 -1.10
N GLY A 251 -28.30 -5.31 -1.80
CA GLY A 251 -29.63 -5.09 -1.22
C GLY A 251 -30.45 -4.01 -1.90
N GLN A 252 -30.22 -3.75 -3.19
CA GLN A 252 -30.82 -2.61 -3.89
C GLN A 252 -31.72 -2.95 -5.09
N LYS A 253 -31.97 -4.23 -5.34
CA LYS A 253 -32.96 -4.71 -6.31
C LYS A 253 -34.03 -5.53 -5.56
N THR A 254 -35.13 -5.92 -6.13
CA THR A 254 -36.36 -6.41 -5.51
C THR A 254 -36.28 -7.42 -4.33
N GLU A 255 -35.44 -8.42 -4.35
CA GLU A 255 -35.09 -9.25 -3.16
C GLU A 255 -34.22 -8.47 -2.18
N GLU A 256 -33.53 -7.54 -2.65
CA GLU A 256 -32.56 -6.66 -2.02
C GLU A 256 -33.24 -5.57 -1.17
N GLN A 257 -34.45 -5.10 -1.48
CA GLN A 257 -35.22 -4.19 -0.61
C GLN A 257 -35.59 -4.86 0.71
N ARG A 258 -35.82 -6.17 0.69
CA ARG A 258 -36.03 -6.97 1.91
C ARG A 258 -34.78 -6.99 2.78
N TRP A 259 -33.61 -7.19 2.20
CA TRP A 259 -32.32 -7.18 2.93
C TRP A 259 -32.00 -5.80 3.51
N LYS A 260 -32.36 -4.73 2.81
CA LYS A 260 -32.23 -3.37 3.34
C LYS A 260 -33.06 -3.20 4.62
N ARG A 261 -34.33 -3.60 4.62
CA ARG A 261 -35.21 -3.53 5.82
C ARG A 261 -34.64 -4.34 6.98
N LEU A 262 -34.23 -5.60 6.73
CA LEU A 262 -33.66 -6.45 7.78
C LEU A 262 -32.43 -5.81 8.45
N ARG A 263 -31.56 -5.16 7.68
CA ARG A 263 -30.38 -4.45 8.21
C ARG A 263 -30.76 -3.20 9.00
N GLU A 264 -31.72 -2.44 8.50
CA GLU A 264 -32.25 -1.24 9.16
C GLU A 264 -32.92 -1.61 10.49
N ASP A 265 -33.72 -2.67 10.52
CA ASP A 265 -34.38 -3.17 11.73
C ASP A 265 -33.36 -3.57 12.79
N LEU A 266 -32.29 -4.28 12.43
CA LEU A 266 -31.24 -4.69 13.36
C LEU A 266 -30.45 -3.49 13.93
N GLY A 267 -30.27 -2.42 13.17
CA GLY A 267 -29.53 -1.23 13.57
C GLY A 267 -30.37 -0.10 14.16
N LYS A 268 -31.70 -0.22 14.20
CA LYS A 268 -32.66 0.87 14.54
C LYS A 268 -32.36 1.58 15.85
N ASP A 269 -32.11 0.82 16.91
CA ASP A 269 -31.80 1.35 18.25
C ASP A 269 -30.30 1.35 18.58
N GLY A 270 -29.47 0.93 17.63
CA GLY A 270 -28.03 0.74 17.78
C GLY A 270 -27.18 1.60 16.85
N PHE A 271 -26.13 0.99 16.31
CA PHE A 271 -25.18 1.65 15.39
C PHE A 271 -24.75 0.70 14.27
N ILE A 272 -24.55 1.25 13.06
CA ILE A 272 -24.23 0.47 11.86
C ILE A 272 -22.90 0.95 11.26
N PHE A 273 -22.01 0.01 10.98
CA PHE A 273 -20.84 0.20 10.12
C PHE A 273 -21.02 -0.58 8.82
N GLU A 274 -20.91 0.09 7.68
CA GLU A 274 -20.99 -0.55 6.36
C GLU A 274 -19.70 -0.37 5.57
N TYR A 275 -19.29 -1.41 4.85
CA TYR A 275 -18.08 -1.41 4.04
C TYR A 275 -18.39 -1.88 2.63
N SER A 276 -17.92 -1.14 1.62
CA SER A 276 -18.02 -1.56 0.23
C SER A 276 -16.96 -0.92 -0.66
N ALA A 277 -16.58 -1.63 -1.70
CA ALA A 277 -15.73 -1.10 -2.77
C ALA A 277 -16.54 -0.44 -3.89
N THR A 278 -17.86 -0.65 -3.94
CA THR A 278 -18.69 -0.39 -5.14
C THR A 278 -19.87 0.53 -4.92
N PHE A 279 -19.90 1.35 -3.89
CA PHE A 279 -20.97 2.33 -3.68
C PHE A 279 -21.18 3.24 -4.89
N GLY A 280 -20.10 3.70 -5.53
CA GLY A 280 -20.18 4.60 -6.68
C GLY A 280 -20.84 4.01 -7.94
N GLN A 281 -21.00 2.67 -8.03
CA GLN A 281 -21.68 2.01 -9.16
C GLN A 281 -23.16 1.74 -8.90
N VAL A 282 -23.56 1.76 -7.63
CA VAL A 282 -24.89 1.36 -7.19
C VAL A 282 -25.74 2.58 -6.85
N ILE A 283 -25.11 3.64 -6.34
CA ILE A 283 -25.79 4.89 -5.96
C ILE A 283 -25.76 5.85 -7.14
N ASP A 284 -26.91 6.23 -7.65
CA ASP A 284 -27.06 7.18 -8.76
C ASP A 284 -28.09 8.28 -8.45
N GLU A 285 -28.10 9.34 -9.28
CA GLU A 285 -29.03 10.48 -9.14
C GLU A 285 -30.52 10.12 -9.30
N LYS A 286 -30.80 8.96 -9.86
CA LYS A 286 -32.18 8.50 -10.05
C LYS A 286 -32.78 7.99 -8.75
N ASN A 287 -31.94 7.52 -7.83
CA ASN A 287 -32.36 7.09 -6.52
C ASN A 287 -32.00 8.15 -5.46
N LYS A 288 -32.83 9.20 -5.40
CA LYS A 288 -32.60 10.35 -4.50
C LYS A 288 -32.55 9.97 -3.02
N GLU A 289 -33.35 9.02 -2.59
CA GLU A 289 -33.39 8.56 -1.20
C GLU A 289 -32.08 7.90 -0.79
N LEU A 290 -31.58 7.01 -1.62
CA LEU A 290 -30.33 6.32 -1.40
C LEU A 290 -29.14 7.27 -1.46
N LEU A 291 -29.18 8.23 -2.39
CA LEU A 291 -28.14 9.26 -2.49
C LEU A 291 -28.11 10.14 -1.24
N ASP A 292 -29.28 10.55 -0.71
CA ASP A 292 -29.38 11.33 0.52
C ASP A 292 -28.84 10.55 1.72
N GLU A 293 -29.24 9.29 1.87
CA GLU A 293 -28.75 8.39 2.94
C GLU A 293 -27.22 8.26 2.95
N TYR A 294 -26.63 7.87 1.80
CA TYR A 294 -25.17 7.62 1.75
C TYR A 294 -24.34 8.90 1.67
N SER A 295 -24.94 10.03 1.27
CA SER A 295 -24.24 11.32 1.36
C SER A 295 -23.93 11.70 2.81
N LYS A 296 -24.78 11.26 3.75
CA LYS A 296 -24.66 11.49 5.19
C LYS A 296 -23.91 10.36 5.92
N ALA A 297 -23.88 9.16 5.34
CA ALA A 297 -23.29 7.99 5.99
C ALA A 297 -21.81 7.75 5.60
N ILE A 298 -21.40 8.06 4.35
CA ILE A 298 -20.03 7.77 3.92
C ILE A 298 -19.05 8.72 4.61
N ILE A 299 -18.33 8.17 5.59
CA ILE A 299 -17.33 8.88 6.36
C ILE A 299 -15.98 8.96 5.63
N PHE A 300 -15.63 7.93 4.87
CA PHE A 300 -14.34 7.83 4.21
C PHE A 300 -14.46 7.29 2.79
N ASP A 301 -13.83 7.98 1.83
CA ASP A 301 -13.73 7.60 0.43
C ASP A 301 -12.27 7.35 0.06
N TYR A 302 -11.94 6.08 -0.16
CA TYR A 302 -10.70 5.65 -0.78
C TYR A 302 -11.01 4.61 -1.84
N SER A 303 -11.77 5.03 -2.85
CA SER A 303 -12.20 4.20 -3.97
C SER A 303 -11.01 3.68 -4.79
N TYR A 304 -11.26 2.75 -5.71
CA TYR A 304 -10.22 2.16 -6.55
C TYR A 304 -9.39 3.21 -7.31
N LYS A 305 -9.97 4.35 -7.62
CA LYS A 305 -9.30 5.51 -8.20
C LYS A 305 -8.02 5.87 -7.42
N TYR A 306 -8.17 6.19 -6.14
CA TYR A 306 -7.05 6.62 -5.29
C TYR A 306 -6.06 5.48 -5.05
N PHE A 307 -6.59 4.27 -4.86
CA PHE A 307 -5.76 3.08 -4.66
C PHE A 307 -4.81 2.83 -5.85
N TYR A 308 -5.33 2.88 -7.05
CA TYR A 308 -4.53 2.68 -8.26
C TYR A 308 -3.53 3.81 -8.52
N GLU A 309 -3.96 5.07 -8.34
CA GLU A 309 -3.10 6.25 -8.53
C GLU A 309 -1.92 6.30 -7.57
N ASP A 310 -2.09 5.81 -6.35
CA ASP A 310 -1.02 5.70 -5.36
C ASP A 310 -0.03 4.57 -5.66
N GLY A 311 -0.27 3.84 -6.74
CA GLY A 311 0.56 2.72 -7.16
C GLY A 311 0.28 1.43 -6.41
N TYR A 312 -0.78 1.36 -5.62
CA TYR A 312 -1.15 0.13 -4.91
C TYR A 312 -1.72 -0.93 -5.86
N GLY A 313 -1.49 -2.19 -5.50
CA GLY A 313 -1.92 -3.35 -6.27
C GLY A 313 -1.15 -3.53 -7.58
N LYS A 314 -1.45 -4.60 -8.31
CA LYS A 314 -0.87 -4.89 -9.63
C LYS A 314 -1.38 -3.91 -10.68
N ASP A 315 -0.59 -3.69 -11.71
CA ASP A 315 -1.07 -3.14 -12.97
C ASP A 315 -1.94 -4.18 -13.69
N PHE A 316 -2.61 -3.81 -14.78
CA PHE A 316 -3.44 -4.79 -15.48
C PHE A 316 -3.48 -4.54 -16.98
N PHE A 317 -3.64 -5.66 -17.72
CA PHE A 317 -3.98 -5.67 -19.14
C PHE A 317 -5.28 -6.44 -19.36
N VAL A 318 -6.13 -5.92 -20.23
CA VAL A 318 -7.39 -6.57 -20.59
C VAL A 318 -7.41 -6.79 -22.09
N TYR A 319 -7.57 -8.05 -22.51
CA TYR A 319 -7.77 -8.46 -23.90
C TYR A 319 -9.19 -8.94 -24.07
N ASN A 320 -9.88 -8.38 -25.05
CA ASN A 320 -11.27 -8.66 -25.29
C ASN A 320 -11.57 -9.01 -26.74
N LEU A 321 -12.13 -10.17 -26.96
CA LEU A 321 -12.65 -10.61 -28.24
C LEU A 321 -14.13 -10.22 -28.36
N GLN A 322 -14.47 -9.32 -29.29
CA GLN A 322 -15.86 -8.94 -29.55
C GLN A 322 -16.63 -10.06 -30.26
N LYS A 323 -17.87 -10.27 -29.83
CA LYS A 323 -18.75 -11.28 -30.42
C LYS A 323 -19.28 -10.79 -31.75
N ASP A 324 -18.62 -11.25 -32.81
CA ASP A 324 -19.13 -11.13 -34.16
C ASP A 324 -19.16 -12.52 -34.87
N SER A 325 -19.64 -12.59 -36.06
CA SER A 325 -19.72 -13.82 -36.84
C SER A 325 -18.34 -14.46 -37.12
N PHE A 326 -17.25 -13.73 -36.87
CA PHE A 326 -15.88 -14.17 -37.13
C PHE A 326 -15.15 -14.65 -35.87
N SER A 327 -15.79 -14.60 -34.72
CA SER A 327 -15.14 -14.86 -33.43
C SER A 327 -14.85 -16.34 -33.14
N LYS A 328 -15.56 -17.28 -33.77
CA LYS A 328 -15.44 -18.73 -33.48
C LYS A 328 -14.03 -19.32 -33.63
N GLY A 329 -13.20 -18.78 -34.50
CA GLY A 329 -11.82 -19.24 -34.73
C GLY A 329 -10.82 -18.62 -33.74
N TYR A 330 -11.19 -17.51 -33.07
CA TYR A 330 -10.30 -16.73 -32.21
C TYR A 330 -10.43 -17.04 -30.70
N GLU A 331 -11.50 -17.78 -30.31
CA GLU A 331 -11.67 -18.14 -28.89
C GLU A 331 -10.47 -18.93 -28.34
N ASN A 332 -10.06 -19.95 -29.07
CA ASN A 332 -8.89 -20.75 -28.70
C ASN A 332 -7.57 -19.97 -28.82
N LEU A 333 -7.47 -19.02 -29.72
CA LEU A 333 -6.29 -18.15 -29.84
C LEU A 333 -6.16 -17.25 -28.61
N ILE A 334 -7.25 -16.63 -28.17
CA ILE A 334 -7.27 -15.78 -26.97
C ILE A 334 -6.98 -16.60 -25.72
N LEU A 335 -7.54 -17.81 -25.60
CA LEU A 335 -7.23 -18.71 -24.49
C LEU A 335 -5.78 -19.19 -24.54
N THR A 336 -5.21 -19.41 -25.74
CA THR A 336 -3.79 -19.77 -25.89
C THR A 336 -2.88 -18.57 -25.58
N ALA A 337 -3.28 -17.36 -25.95
CA ALA A 337 -2.55 -16.15 -25.55
C ALA A 337 -2.59 -15.95 -24.02
N ASN A 338 -3.71 -16.29 -23.38
CA ASN A 338 -3.81 -16.34 -21.93
C ASN A 338 -2.86 -17.37 -21.32
N LEU A 339 -2.84 -18.59 -21.89
CA LEU A 339 -1.91 -19.67 -21.52
C LEU A 339 -0.45 -19.21 -21.66
N LEU A 340 -0.11 -18.61 -22.79
CA LEU A 340 1.25 -18.13 -23.07
C LEU A 340 1.67 -17.00 -22.12
N SER A 341 0.74 -16.10 -21.79
CA SER A 341 0.96 -15.03 -20.79
C SER A 341 1.23 -15.62 -19.41
N PHE A 342 0.47 -16.63 -19.02
CA PHE A 342 0.67 -17.30 -17.75
C PHE A 342 1.98 -18.11 -17.72
N TYR A 343 2.30 -18.82 -18.82
CA TYR A 343 3.58 -19.51 -18.97
C TYR A 343 4.77 -18.57 -18.83
N GLU A 344 4.75 -17.40 -19.50
CA GLU A 344 5.82 -16.41 -19.35
C GLU A 344 5.97 -15.94 -17.92
N GLN A 345 4.86 -15.71 -17.21
CA GLN A 345 4.90 -15.29 -15.80
C GLN A 345 5.47 -16.39 -14.90
N LEU A 346 5.13 -17.68 -15.12
CA LEU A 346 5.75 -18.79 -14.39
C LEU A 346 7.25 -18.90 -14.70
N LEU A 347 7.62 -18.80 -15.97
CA LEU A 347 9.01 -18.85 -16.43
C LEU A 347 9.85 -17.75 -15.78
N LEU A 348 9.35 -16.52 -15.79
CA LEU A 348 10.00 -15.36 -15.17
C LEU A 348 10.07 -15.51 -13.64
N TYR A 349 9.02 -16.03 -13.02
CA TYR A 349 9.01 -16.29 -11.56
C TYR A 349 10.12 -17.26 -11.16
N GLU A 350 10.26 -18.38 -11.86
CA GLU A 350 11.27 -19.40 -11.54
C GLU A 350 12.68 -18.93 -11.87
N LYS A 351 12.86 -18.30 -13.03
CA LYS A 351 14.15 -17.79 -13.50
C LYS A 351 14.72 -16.69 -12.60
N TYR A 352 13.86 -15.84 -12.03
CA TYR A 352 14.28 -14.69 -11.21
C TYR A 352 13.86 -14.81 -9.75
N LYS A 353 13.60 -16.03 -9.26
CA LYS A 353 13.06 -16.31 -7.92
C LYS A 353 13.77 -15.57 -6.79
N ASP A 354 15.10 -15.48 -6.85
CA ASP A 354 15.89 -14.82 -5.80
C ASP A 354 15.75 -13.28 -5.83
N ASP A 355 15.71 -12.66 -7.02
CA ASP A 355 15.45 -11.23 -7.14
C ASP A 355 14.00 -10.88 -6.73
N LEU A 356 13.07 -11.78 -6.99
CA LEU A 356 11.64 -11.60 -6.69
C LEU A 356 11.29 -11.71 -5.20
N ARG A 357 12.12 -12.34 -4.38
CA ARG A 357 11.88 -12.47 -2.91
C ARG A 357 11.72 -11.11 -2.24
N GLN A 358 12.48 -10.10 -2.65
CA GLN A 358 12.38 -8.77 -2.06
C GLN A 358 11.03 -8.07 -2.34
N TYR A 359 10.35 -8.46 -3.43
CA TYR A 359 9.03 -7.94 -3.82
C TYR A 359 7.88 -8.76 -3.24
N LEU A 360 8.18 -9.85 -2.52
CA LEU A 360 7.22 -10.78 -1.94
C LEU A 360 6.22 -11.34 -2.97
N ILE A 361 6.68 -11.50 -4.21
CA ILE A 361 5.88 -12.08 -5.28
C ILE A 361 5.77 -13.58 -5.05
N GLU A 362 4.54 -14.08 -5.01
CA GLU A 362 4.23 -15.48 -4.85
C GLU A 362 4.17 -16.19 -6.21
N LYS A 363 4.26 -17.55 -6.18
CA LYS A 363 4.14 -18.36 -7.39
C LYS A 363 2.86 -17.99 -8.14
N PRO A 364 2.92 -17.66 -9.43
CA PRO A 364 1.77 -17.32 -10.26
C PRO A 364 0.64 -18.34 -10.21
N LEU A 365 -0.60 -17.86 -10.34
CA LEU A 365 -1.81 -18.65 -10.44
C LEU A 365 -2.70 -18.11 -11.56
N TRP A 366 -3.22 -19.02 -12.37
CA TRP A 366 -4.15 -18.72 -13.47
C TRP A 366 -5.57 -19.05 -13.05
N ALA A 367 -6.44 -18.06 -12.97
CA ALA A 367 -7.82 -18.22 -12.56
C ALA A 367 -8.78 -18.07 -13.73
N PHE A 368 -9.70 -19.03 -13.90
CA PHE A 368 -10.84 -18.92 -14.80
C PHE A 368 -12.14 -18.72 -14.03
N VAL A 369 -12.95 -17.77 -14.48
CA VAL A 369 -14.27 -17.50 -13.89
C VAL A 369 -15.33 -17.46 -15.00
N GLY A 370 -16.34 -18.31 -14.84
CA GLY A 370 -17.49 -18.39 -15.72
C GLY A 370 -18.80 -18.00 -15.03
N SER A 371 -19.76 -17.49 -15.80
CA SER A 371 -21.07 -17.16 -15.26
C SER A 371 -21.98 -18.37 -15.13
N LYS A 372 -21.85 -19.35 -16.04
CA LYS A 372 -22.70 -20.54 -16.13
C LYS A 372 -21.92 -21.82 -15.93
N VAL A 373 -22.25 -22.54 -14.86
CA VAL A 373 -21.70 -23.88 -14.57
C VAL A 373 -22.38 -24.94 -15.42
N THR A 374 -23.71 -24.90 -15.50
CA THR A 374 -24.56 -25.86 -16.21
C THR A 374 -25.42 -25.13 -17.24
N GLY A 375 -25.44 -25.61 -18.46
CA GLY A 375 -26.27 -25.13 -19.55
C GLY A 375 -26.51 -26.25 -20.54
N ALA A 376 -27.60 -26.22 -21.32
CA ALA A 376 -27.86 -27.24 -22.34
C ALA A 376 -26.74 -27.19 -23.42
N GLY A 377 -26.04 -28.33 -23.62
CA GLY A 377 -24.95 -28.48 -24.56
C GLY A 377 -23.68 -27.66 -24.19
N ILE A 378 -22.99 -27.10 -25.19
CA ILE A 378 -21.74 -26.35 -25.10
C ILE A 378 -21.91 -24.94 -24.40
N ASN A 379 -23.02 -24.71 -23.75
CA ASN A 379 -23.31 -23.42 -23.09
C ASN A 379 -22.76 -23.28 -21.65
N SER A 380 -22.03 -24.27 -21.13
CA SER A 380 -21.32 -24.16 -19.87
C SER A 380 -19.95 -23.52 -20.07
N ASP A 381 -19.68 -22.46 -19.34
CA ASP A 381 -18.40 -21.72 -19.42
C ASP A 381 -17.26 -22.55 -18.84
N VAL A 382 -17.54 -23.28 -17.77
CA VAL A 382 -16.55 -24.17 -17.10
C VAL A 382 -16.19 -25.31 -18.05
N LEU A 383 -17.17 -25.91 -18.75
CA LEU A 383 -16.92 -26.97 -19.73
C LEU A 383 -16.04 -26.46 -20.90
N LYS A 384 -16.25 -25.22 -21.37
CA LYS A 384 -15.41 -24.67 -22.44
C LYS A 384 -13.94 -24.61 -22.04
N VAL A 385 -13.64 -24.25 -20.81
CA VAL A 385 -12.26 -24.24 -20.30
C VAL A 385 -11.70 -25.65 -20.26
N VAL A 386 -12.48 -26.64 -19.78
CA VAL A 386 -12.04 -28.03 -19.69
C VAL A 386 -11.79 -28.61 -21.09
N LEU A 387 -12.66 -28.31 -22.08
CA LEU A 387 -12.47 -28.72 -23.49
C LEU A 387 -11.23 -28.06 -24.11
N PHE A 388 -10.99 -26.77 -23.83
CA PHE A 388 -9.77 -26.08 -24.25
C PHE A 388 -8.52 -26.76 -23.66
N LEU A 389 -8.53 -27.01 -22.35
CA LEU A 389 -7.40 -27.66 -21.68
C LEU A 389 -7.14 -29.07 -22.27
N ARG A 390 -8.20 -29.89 -22.49
CA ARG A 390 -8.06 -31.19 -23.14
C ARG A 390 -7.38 -31.03 -24.50
N LYS A 391 -7.84 -30.08 -25.32
CA LYS A 391 -7.30 -29.90 -26.67
C LYS A 391 -5.83 -29.51 -26.65
N VAL A 392 -5.43 -28.58 -25.83
CA VAL A 392 -4.03 -28.13 -25.77
C VAL A 392 -3.11 -29.14 -25.08
N ILE A 393 -3.63 -29.99 -24.17
CA ILE A 393 -2.86 -31.04 -23.51
C ILE A 393 -2.63 -32.22 -24.45
N GLU A 394 -3.66 -32.63 -25.20
CA GLU A 394 -3.62 -33.85 -26.01
C GLU A 394 -3.11 -33.61 -27.44
N ASP A 395 -3.05 -32.36 -27.92
CA ASP A 395 -2.64 -32.00 -29.28
C ASP A 395 -1.50 -30.92 -29.26
N LYS A 396 -0.27 -31.42 -29.16
CA LYS A 396 0.93 -30.59 -29.10
C LYS A 396 1.16 -29.76 -30.37
N GLU A 397 0.93 -30.36 -31.52
CA GLU A 397 1.12 -29.69 -32.84
C GLU A 397 0.15 -28.51 -32.98
N TYR A 398 -1.09 -28.73 -32.53
CA TYR A 398 -2.10 -27.67 -32.51
C TYR A 398 -1.68 -26.49 -31.61
N LEU A 399 -1.22 -26.79 -30.37
CA LEU A 399 -0.76 -25.75 -29.42
C LEU A 399 0.42 -24.98 -30.03
N GLU A 400 1.42 -25.67 -30.51
CA GLU A 400 2.60 -25.05 -31.14
C GLU A 400 2.24 -24.20 -32.36
N GLY A 401 1.33 -24.67 -33.20
CA GLY A 401 0.84 -23.94 -34.36
C GLY A 401 0.14 -22.62 -33.97
N ILE A 402 -0.66 -22.62 -32.89
CA ILE A 402 -1.29 -21.39 -32.42
C ILE A 402 -0.27 -20.44 -31.77
N ILE A 403 0.64 -20.96 -30.93
CA ILE A 403 1.70 -20.13 -30.31
C ILE A 403 2.52 -19.43 -31.36
N ASN A 404 2.95 -20.14 -32.41
CA ASN A 404 3.68 -19.56 -33.54
C ASN A 404 2.89 -18.47 -34.24
N LYS A 405 1.57 -18.64 -34.47
CA LYS A 405 0.71 -17.60 -35.00
C LYS A 405 0.66 -16.35 -34.13
N ILE A 406 0.59 -16.52 -32.80
CA ILE A 406 0.58 -15.40 -31.83
C ILE A 406 1.93 -14.66 -31.91
N LEU A 407 3.03 -15.39 -31.84
CA LEU A 407 4.36 -14.80 -31.84
C LEU A 407 4.72 -14.09 -33.14
N ASN A 408 4.25 -14.62 -34.30
CA ASN A 408 4.50 -14.03 -35.60
C ASN A 408 3.46 -12.98 -36.03
N GLY A 409 2.43 -12.72 -35.25
CA GLY A 409 1.36 -11.76 -35.58
C GLY A 409 0.52 -12.15 -36.80
N SER A 410 0.48 -13.44 -37.16
CA SER A 410 -0.13 -13.92 -38.40
C SER A 410 -1.61 -14.32 -38.29
N PHE A 411 -2.31 -13.82 -37.30
CA PHE A 411 -3.72 -14.13 -37.01
C PHE A 411 -4.71 -12.99 -37.33
N GLY A 412 -4.19 -11.81 -37.67
CA GLY A 412 -4.98 -10.72 -38.23
C GLY A 412 -5.75 -9.85 -37.21
N LEU A 413 -5.45 -9.96 -35.92
CA LEU A 413 -5.98 -9.04 -34.90
C LEU A 413 -5.05 -7.85 -34.74
N ILE A 414 -5.53 -6.68 -35.10
CA ILE A 414 -4.78 -5.43 -35.07
C ILE A 414 -5.51 -4.39 -34.18
N ASP A 415 -4.73 -3.49 -33.62
CA ASP A 415 -5.22 -2.34 -32.87
C ASP A 415 -5.72 -1.21 -33.80
N GLN A 416 -6.14 -0.08 -33.24
CA GLN A 416 -6.60 1.09 -33.99
C GLN A 416 -5.49 1.73 -34.85
N GLU A 417 -4.24 1.45 -34.53
CA GLU A 417 -3.05 1.94 -35.25
C GLU A 417 -2.58 0.97 -36.31
N GLY A 418 -3.24 -0.18 -36.43
CA GLY A 418 -2.91 -1.23 -37.41
C GLY A 418 -1.80 -2.17 -36.95
N ASN A 419 -1.38 -2.16 -35.70
CA ASN A 419 -0.39 -3.06 -35.15
C ASN A 419 -1.03 -4.35 -34.64
N ASP A 420 -0.28 -5.46 -34.64
CA ASP A 420 -0.64 -6.69 -33.96
C ASP A 420 -0.89 -6.43 -32.46
N ILE A 421 -2.03 -6.90 -31.95
CA ILE A 421 -2.43 -6.69 -30.54
C ILE A 421 -1.46 -7.29 -29.51
N PHE A 422 -0.62 -8.23 -29.90
CA PHE A 422 0.40 -8.84 -29.05
C PHE A 422 1.83 -8.39 -29.39
N LYS A 423 2.02 -7.33 -30.20
CA LYS A 423 3.32 -6.84 -30.65
C LYS A 423 4.33 -6.66 -29.51
N ASP A 424 3.88 -6.05 -28.42
CA ASP A 424 4.72 -5.71 -27.26
C ASP A 424 4.61 -6.73 -26.11
N ARG A 425 4.01 -7.90 -26.37
CA ARG A 425 3.82 -8.96 -25.38
C ARG A 425 4.80 -10.11 -25.58
N PHE A 426 4.91 -10.94 -24.56
CA PHE A 426 5.74 -12.16 -24.60
C PHE A 426 7.22 -11.87 -24.90
N GLN A 427 7.78 -10.81 -24.31
CA GLN A 427 9.11 -10.32 -24.65
C GLN A 427 10.21 -11.32 -24.30
N ASP A 428 10.10 -12.03 -23.15
CA ASP A 428 11.09 -13.04 -22.78
C ASP A 428 11.02 -14.26 -23.72
N ILE A 429 9.80 -14.70 -24.05
CA ILE A 429 9.56 -15.79 -25.00
C ILE A 429 10.03 -15.42 -26.43
N ARG A 430 9.74 -14.20 -26.87
CA ARG A 430 10.19 -13.71 -28.21
C ARG A 430 11.71 -13.65 -28.30
N LYS A 431 12.38 -13.29 -27.20
CA LYS A 431 13.83 -13.14 -27.16
C LYS A 431 14.56 -14.47 -27.02
N ASN A 432 14.06 -15.36 -26.16
CA ASN A 432 14.75 -16.57 -25.73
C ASN A 432 14.17 -17.84 -26.36
N GLY A 433 13.04 -17.76 -27.05
CA GLY A 433 12.29 -18.91 -27.56
C GLY A 433 11.49 -19.61 -26.47
N TYR A 434 10.87 -20.72 -26.83
CA TYR A 434 10.15 -21.60 -25.90
C TYR A 434 10.34 -23.07 -26.32
N GLU A 435 10.20 -23.95 -25.36
CA GLU A 435 10.11 -25.38 -25.61
C GLU A 435 8.72 -25.91 -25.23
N ILE A 436 8.07 -26.61 -26.14
CA ILE A 436 6.70 -27.09 -25.90
C ILE A 436 6.62 -28.03 -24.67
N ASN A 437 7.65 -28.85 -24.46
CA ASN A 437 7.70 -29.74 -23.30
C ASN A 437 7.88 -28.98 -21.98
N ASP A 438 8.58 -27.83 -21.98
CA ASP A 438 8.72 -26.97 -20.81
C ASP A 438 7.37 -26.32 -20.44
N ILE A 439 6.57 -25.92 -21.45
CA ILE A 439 5.20 -25.46 -21.22
C ILE A 439 4.38 -26.52 -20.49
N TYR A 440 4.44 -27.77 -20.96
CA TYR A 440 3.68 -28.88 -20.35
C TYR A 440 4.13 -29.15 -18.92
N GLN A 441 5.43 -29.24 -18.71
CA GLN A 441 5.99 -29.53 -17.38
C GLN A 441 5.62 -28.45 -16.35
N ARG A 442 5.69 -27.18 -16.73
CA ARG A 442 5.41 -26.07 -15.83
C ARG A 442 3.93 -25.83 -15.59
N LEU A 443 3.09 -25.93 -16.61
CA LEU A 443 1.67 -25.64 -16.48
C LEU A 443 0.88 -26.81 -15.93
N PHE A 444 1.20 -28.03 -16.42
CA PHE A 444 0.38 -29.21 -16.18
C PHE A 444 1.06 -30.28 -15.31
N ASN A 445 2.24 -29.98 -14.74
CA ASN A 445 3.03 -30.88 -13.90
C ASN A 445 3.35 -32.22 -14.56
N ALA A 446 3.38 -32.28 -15.90
CA ALA A 446 3.64 -33.49 -16.65
C ALA A 446 4.17 -33.17 -18.05
N GLY A 447 5.08 -33.94 -18.60
CA GLY A 447 5.63 -33.73 -19.95
C GLY A 447 4.71 -34.19 -21.10
N SER A 448 3.77 -35.09 -20.85
CA SER A 448 2.78 -35.63 -21.80
C SER A 448 1.71 -36.44 -21.09
N GLY A 449 0.60 -36.68 -21.75
CA GLY A 449 -0.48 -37.51 -21.23
C GLY A 449 -1.85 -37.00 -21.65
N THR A 450 -2.90 -37.66 -21.19
CA THR A 450 -4.29 -37.23 -21.35
C THR A 450 -4.80 -36.49 -20.10
N LEU A 451 -5.75 -35.58 -20.30
CA LEU A 451 -6.39 -34.87 -19.21
C LEU A 451 -7.30 -35.83 -18.42
N GLN A 452 -7.07 -35.93 -17.11
CA GLN A 452 -7.86 -36.74 -16.18
C GLN A 452 -8.55 -35.87 -15.14
N LEU A 453 -9.78 -36.23 -14.82
CA LEU A 453 -10.64 -35.51 -13.88
C LEU A 453 -10.94 -36.41 -12.67
N TYR A 454 -10.75 -35.88 -11.46
CA TYR A 454 -10.96 -36.59 -10.20
C TYR A 454 -11.92 -35.82 -9.28
N GLU A 455 -13.06 -36.42 -8.95
CA GLU A 455 -13.93 -35.91 -7.88
C GLU A 455 -13.24 -36.19 -6.52
N LEU A 456 -13.03 -35.12 -5.75
CA LEU A 456 -12.44 -35.22 -4.41
C LEU A 456 -13.55 -35.47 -3.37
N LYS A 457 -13.66 -36.70 -2.85
CA LYS A 457 -14.73 -37.08 -1.89
C LYS A 457 -14.60 -36.39 -0.53
N SER A 458 -13.40 -35.98 -0.16
CA SER A 458 -13.12 -35.27 1.09
C SER A 458 -13.34 -33.74 0.99
N ALA A 459 -13.73 -33.25 -0.21
CA ALA A 459 -13.90 -31.83 -0.48
C ALA A 459 -15.10 -31.59 -1.40
N ASP A 460 -16.23 -31.22 -0.82
CA ASP A 460 -17.47 -30.99 -1.56
C ASP A 460 -17.31 -29.89 -2.62
N GLY A 461 -17.74 -30.19 -3.85
CA GLY A 461 -17.71 -29.22 -4.94
C GLY A 461 -16.38 -29.12 -5.68
N GLU A 462 -15.40 -29.97 -5.40
CA GLU A 462 -14.09 -29.92 -6.03
C GLU A 462 -13.87 -31.09 -7.02
N ILE A 463 -13.33 -30.75 -8.20
CA ILE A 463 -12.80 -31.70 -9.17
C ILE A 463 -11.33 -31.35 -9.46
N GLY A 464 -10.42 -32.25 -9.11
CA GLY A 464 -8.99 -32.11 -9.41
C GLY A 464 -8.65 -32.44 -10.85
N LEU A 465 -7.68 -31.73 -11.41
CA LEU A 465 -7.17 -31.90 -12.79
C LEU A 465 -5.76 -32.46 -12.75
N LYS A 466 -5.53 -33.57 -13.49
CA LYS A 466 -4.21 -34.20 -13.69
C LYS A 466 -3.93 -34.47 -15.15
N VAL A 467 -2.66 -34.61 -15.50
CA VAL A 467 -2.21 -35.14 -16.81
C VAL A 467 -1.45 -36.43 -16.57
N GLY A 468 -1.95 -37.52 -17.10
CA GLY A 468 -1.35 -38.86 -16.91
C GLY A 468 -1.15 -39.18 -15.42
N ASP A 469 0.05 -39.62 -15.05
CA ASP A 469 0.43 -39.94 -13.67
C ASP A 469 1.01 -38.75 -12.89
N GLY A 470 0.94 -37.52 -13.46
CA GLY A 470 1.45 -36.31 -12.82
C GLY A 470 0.65 -35.88 -11.57
N ASP A 471 1.17 -34.88 -10.88
CA ASP A 471 0.48 -34.26 -9.74
C ASP A 471 -0.73 -33.44 -10.21
N TYR A 472 -1.63 -33.10 -9.26
CA TYR A 472 -2.68 -32.14 -9.55
C TYR A 472 -2.09 -30.81 -9.97
N PHE A 473 -2.45 -30.33 -11.18
CA PHE A 473 -2.04 -29.02 -11.66
C PHE A 473 -3.15 -27.99 -11.56
N GLY A 474 -4.39 -28.44 -11.39
CA GLY A 474 -5.54 -27.55 -11.34
C GLY A 474 -6.71 -28.12 -10.54
N VAL A 475 -7.64 -27.22 -10.19
CA VAL A 475 -8.88 -27.57 -9.49
C VAL A 475 -10.05 -26.79 -10.07
N ILE A 476 -11.19 -27.49 -10.22
CA ILE A 476 -12.49 -26.89 -10.51
C ILE A 476 -13.26 -26.83 -9.18
N ASN A 477 -13.72 -25.63 -8.79
CA ASN A 477 -14.53 -25.41 -7.60
C ASN A 477 -15.83 -24.69 -7.99
N ILE A 478 -16.96 -25.41 -7.97
CA ILE A 478 -18.25 -24.91 -8.49
C ILE A 478 -19.44 -25.21 -7.55
N GLY A 479 -19.21 -25.77 -6.37
CA GLY A 479 -20.25 -26.16 -5.42
C GLY A 479 -20.92 -27.48 -5.83
N ASP A 480 -22.18 -27.50 -6.31
CA ASP A 480 -22.82 -28.73 -6.75
C ASP A 480 -22.24 -29.25 -8.07
N ILE A 481 -21.46 -30.33 -7.99
CA ILE A 481 -20.81 -30.96 -9.15
C ILE A 481 -21.67 -32.01 -9.85
N SER A 482 -22.83 -32.43 -9.28
CA SER A 482 -23.60 -33.55 -9.78
C SER A 482 -24.05 -33.35 -11.24
N LYS A 483 -24.64 -32.21 -11.54
CA LYS A 483 -25.07 -31.84 -12.89
C LYS A 483 -23.88 -31.62 -13.85
N PHE A 484 -22.78 -31.09 -13.32
CA PHE A 484 -21.59 -30.86 -14.12
C PHE A 484 -20.88 -32.17 -14.50
N LYS A 485 -20.84 -33.15 -13.61
CA LYS A 485 -20.33 -34.52 -13.92
C LYS A 485 -21.09 -35.13 -15.08
N LYS A 486 -22.44 -35.05 -15.07
CA LYS A 486 -23.25 -35.54 -16.19
C LYS A 486 -22.87 -34.86 -17.50
N LEU A 487 -22.70 -33.53 -17.47
CA LEU A 487 -22.29 -32.77 -18.65
C LEU A 487 -20.88 -33.15 -19.14
N LEU A 488 -19.94 -33.42 -18.23
CA LEU A 488 -18.60 -33.94 -18.55
C LEU A 488 -18.68 -35.30 -19.26
N THR A 489 -19.48 -36.21 -18.73
CA THR A 489 -19.69 -37.57 -19.31
C THR A 489 -20.30 -37.48 -20.71
N GLU A 490 -21.30 -36.63 -20.91
CA GLU A 490 -21.92 -36.37 -22.23
C GLU A 490 -20.89 -35.79 -23.26
N ASN A 491 -19.81 -35.19 -22.80
CA ASN A 491 -18.73 -34.65 -23.66
C ASN A 491 -17.47 -35.55 -23.68
N GLY A 492 -17.61 -36.82 -23.30
CA GLY A 492 -16.58 -37.83 -23.43
C GLY A 492 -15.45 -37.75 -22.36
N PHE A 493 -15.78 -37.23 -21.18
CA PHE A 493 -14.87 -37.27 -20.03
C PHE A 493 -15.31 -38.35 -19.06
N GLU A 494 -14.35 -39.13 -18.54
CA GLU A 494 -14.53 -39.98 -17.39
C GLU A 494 -14.10 -39.15 -16.13
N VAL A 495 -15.00 -39.08 -15.14
CA VAL A 495 -14.69 -38.47 -13.84
C VAL A 495 -14.42 -39.57 -12.83
N LYS A 496 -13.15 -39.77 -12.50
CA LYS A 496 -12.68 -40.74 -11.50
C LYS A 496 -12.95 -40.20 -10.09
N THR A 497 -12.80 -41.05 -9.09
CA THR A 497 -12.98 -40.69 -7.68
C THR A 497 -11.65 -40.79 -6.95
N ASP A 498 -11.32 -39.71 -6.20
CA ASP A 498 -10.22 -39.70 -5.25
C ASP A 498 -10.80 -39.50 -3.83
N SER A 499 -10.61 -40.55 -2.99
CA SER A 499 -11.15 -40.59 -1.62
C SER A 499 -10.12 -40.17 -0.56
N PHE A 500 -8.88 -39.91 -0.95
CA PHE A 500 -7.77 -39.70 -0.02
C PHE A 500 -7.30 -38.24 0.01
N THR A 501 -7.37 -37.56 -1.13
CA THR A 501 -6.91 -36.17 -1.23
C THR A 501 -7.90 -35.22 -0.55
N THR A 502 -7.40 -34.42 0.38
CA THR A 502 -8.15 -33.34 1.03
C THR A 502 -8.36 -32.17 0.08
N SER A 503 -9.08 -31.12 0.48
CA SER A 503 -9.33 -29.97 -0.35
C SER A 503 -8.03 -29.41 -0.96
N ILE A 504 -7.97 -29.40 -2.28
CA ILE A 504 -6.89 -28.79 -3.06
C ILE A 504 -7.08 -27.28 -3.08
N PHE A 505 -8.32 -26.85 -3.09
CA PHE A 505 -8.69 -25.43 -3.12
C PHE A 505 -8.23 -24.69 -1.86
N GLU A 506 -8.40 -25.28 -0.68
CA GLU A 506 -7.94 -24.69 0.59
C GLU A 506 -6.41 -24.56 0.65
N LYS A 507 -5.69 -25.46 -0.03
CA LYS A 507 -4.23 -25.51 -0.05
C LYS A 507 -3.59 -24.68 -1.17
N ILE A 508 -4.36 -23.96 -1.98
CA ILE A 508 -3.83 -23.17 -3.10
C ILE A 508 -2.77 -22.17 -2.64
N ASN A 509 -2.94 -21.53 -1.48
CA ASN A 509 -2.04 -20.49 -0.98
C ASN A 509 -0.85 -21.04 -0.18
N GLU A 510 -0.70 -22.35 -0.05
CA GLU A 510 0.48 -22.92 0.58
C GLU A 510 1.73 -22.73 -0.30
N ASN A 511 2.88 -22.48 0.34
CA ASN A 511 4.14 -22.18 -0.37
C ASN A 511 4.62 -23.30 -1.30
N ASN A 512 4.21 -24.55 -1.04
CA ASN A 512 4.54 -25.74 -1.81
C ASN A 512 3.41 -26.20 -2.76
N SER A 513 2.41 -25.39 -2.98
CA SER A 513 1.28 -25.74 -3.83
C SER A 513 1.71 -25.94 -5.28
N ASN A 514 1.41 -27.14 -5.84
CA ASN A 514 1.63 -27.48 -7.25
C ASN A 514 0.50 -26.98 -8.15
N ILE A 515 -0.56 -26.37 -7.58
CA ILE A 515 -1.71 -25.90 -8.32
C ILE A 515 -1.37 -24.62 -9.08
N ASN A 516 -1.55 -24.68 -10.39
CA ASN A 516 -1.30 -23.60 -11.34
C ASN A 516 -2.60 -23.00 -11.90
N ILE A 517 -3.68 -23.80 -11.95
CA ILE A 517 -4.94 -23.42 -12.59
C ILE A 517 -6.10 -23.60 -11.62
N LEU A 518 -6.94 -22.57 -11.55
CA LEU A 518 -8.17 -22.57 -10.78
C LEU A 518 -9.35 -22.24 -11.69
N ILE A 519 -10.37 -23.08 -11.69
CA ILE A 519 -11.58 -22.87 -12.48
C ILE A 519 -12.78 -22.80 -11.55
N GLY A 520 -13.55 -21.72 -11.66
CA GLY A 520 -14.70 -21.50 -10.78
C GLY A 520 -15.87 -20.81 -11.44
N ALA A 521 -16.96 -20.70 -10.71
CA ALA A 521 -18.16 -19.97 -11.10
C ALA A 521 -18.37 -18.72 -10.25
N LYS A 522 -19.46 -17.97 -10.48
CA LYS A 522 -19.79 -16.75 -9.72
C LYS A 522 -19.67 -16.87 -8.20
N ARG A 523 -20.11 -17.99 -7.65
CA ARG A 523 -20.06 -18.26 -6.21
C ARG A 523 -18.63 -18.27 -5.65
N PHE A 524 -17.68 -18.58 -6.50
CA PHE A 524 -16.25 -18.58 -6.24
C PHE A 524 -15.69 -17.15 -6.03
N ILE A 525 -16.28 -16.13 -6.69
CA ILE A 525 -15.85 -14.74 -6.60
C ILE A 525 -15.97 -14.22 -5.16
N GLU A 526 -16.91 -14.76 -4.40
CA GLU A 526 -17.26 -14.32 -3.06
C GLU A 526 -16.67 -15.27 -2.01
N GLY A 527 -15.58 -14.89 -1.32
CA GLY A 527 -15.00 -15.67 -0.22
C GLY A 527 -13.64 -16.30 -0.47
N TRP A 528 -13.06 -16.14 -1.66
CA TRP A 528 -11.70 -16.59 -1.96
C TRP A 528 -10.70 -15.43 -1.95
N ASP A 529 -9.50 -15.69 -1.45
CA ASP A 529 -8.41 -14.73 -1.37
C ASP A 529 -7.08 -15.36 -1.76
N SER A 530 -6.34 -14.73 -2.67
CA SER A 530 -5.00 -15.17 -3.05
C SER A 530 -4.16 -14.02 -3.62
N TRP A 531 -2.91 -13.94 -3.22
CA TRP A 531 -1.92 -13.03 -3.77
C TRP A 531 -1.29 -13.54 -5.07
N ARG A 532 -1.51 -14.82 -5.38
CA ARG A 532 -0.89 -15.54 -6.50
C ARG A 532 -1.47 -15.19 -7.86
N VAL A 533 -2.72 -14.68 -7.92
CA VAL A 533 -3.41 -14.45 -9.20
C VAL A 533 -2.64 -13.45 -10.05
N CYS A 534 -2.26 -13.86 -11.24
CA CYS A 534 -1.53 -13.02 -12.20
C CYS A 534 -2.12 -13.08 -13.61
N SER A 535 -2.93 -14.09 -13.89
CA SER A 535 -3.65 -14.24 -15.16
C SER A 535 -5.10 -14.68 -14.90
N MET A 536 -6.05 -14.09 -15.62
CA MET A 536 -7.49 -14.37 -15.51
C MET A 536 -8.11 -14.65 -16.86
N GLY A 537 -8.92 -15.71 -16.94
CA GLY A 537 -9.85 -15.97 -18.03
C GLY A 537 -11.29 -15.66 -17.60
N LEU A 538 -11.95 -14.69 -18.22
CA LEU A 538 -13.34 -14.33 -17.92
C LEU A 538 -14.25 -14.82 -19.04
N ILE A 539 -15.26 -15.64 -18.72
CA ILE A 539 -16.13 -16.25 -19.73
C ILE A 539 -17.60 -15.93 -19.45
N ASN A 540 -18.26 -15.31 -20.44
CA ASN A 540 -19.70 -15.01 -20.43
C ASN A 540 -20.23 -14.34 -19.15
N MET A 541 -19.49 -13.38 -18.59
CA MET A 541 -19.96 -12.61 -17.45
C MET A 541 -21.03 -11.60 -17.87
N GLY A 542 -22.20 -11.56 -17.25
CA GLY A 542 -23.38 -10.81 -17.72
C GLY A 542 -23.35 -9.29 -17.52
N LYS A 543 -24.16 -8.52 -18.27
CA LYS A 543 -24.19 -7.05 -18.22
C LYS A 543 -24.58 -6.42 -16.88
N GLY A 544 -25.26 -7.16 -16.01
CA GLY A 544 -25.71 -6.68 -14.69
C GLY A 544 -24.70 -6.87 -13.55
N GLU A 545 -23.48 -7.30 -13.82
CA GLU A 545 -22.53 -7.80 -12.81
C GLU A 545 -21.35 -6.86 -12.53
N GLY A 546 -21.50 -5.57 -12.84
CA GLY A 546 -20.43 -4.58 -12.64
C GLY A 546 -19.76 -4.61 -11.27
N PRO A 547 -20.51 -4.59 -10.15
CA PRO A 547 -19.92 -4.66 -8.81
C PRO A 547 -19.13 -5.96 -8.55
N GLN A 548 -19.64 -7.10 -9.00
CA GLN A 548 -18.99 -8.41 -8.84
C GLN A 548 -17.69 -8.49 -9.64
N ILE A 549 -17.68 -7.92 -10.83
CA ILE A 549 -16.48 -7.84 -11.68
C ILE A 549 -15.40 -6.99 -11.01
N ILE A 550 -15.78 -5.86 -10.39
CA ILE A 550 -14.84 -5.01 -9.66
C ILE A 550 -14.24 -5.75 -8.45
N GLN A 551 -15.06 -6.54 -7.74
CA GLN A 551 -14.56 -7.36 -6.63
C GLN A 551 -13.56 -8.42 -7.12
N LEU A 552 -13.89 -9.14 -8.18
CA LEU A 552 -13.01 -10.13 -8.79
C LEU A 552 -11.70 -9.49 -9.26
N PHE A 553 -11.79 -8.38 -9.97
CA PHE A 553 -10.65 -7.60 -10.41
C PHE A 553 -9.81 -7.14 -9.21
N GLY A 554 -10.44 -6.57 -8.19
CA GLY A 554 -9.76 -6.13 -6.98
C GLY A 554 -9.02 -7.25 -6.23
N ARG A 555 -9.48 -8.51 -6.35
CA ARG A 555 -8.75 -9.68 -5.83
C ARG A 555 -7.54 -10.01 -6.69
N GLY A 556 -7.69 -9.95 -8.01
CA GLY A 556 -6.62 -10.24 -8.96
C GLY A 556 -5.47 -9.23 -8.94
N VAL A 557 -5.77 -7.96 -8.65
CA VAL A 557 -4.74 -6.90 -8.56
C VAL A 557 -4.02 -6.84 -7.21
N ARG A 558 -4.29 -7.74 -6.28
CA ARG A 558 -3.58 -7.74 -4.99
C ARG A 558 -2.09 -7.95 -5.16
N LEU A 559 -1.31 -7.20 -4.43
CA LEU A 559 0.13 -7.20 -4.46
C LEU A 559 0.68 -6.94 -3.05
N LYS A 560 1.64 -7.73 -2.61
CA LYS A 560 2.36 -7.48 -1.35
C LYS A 560 3.36 -6.34 -1.51
N GLY A 561 4.08 -6.31 -2.62
CA GLY A 561 5.10 -5.32 -2.92
C GLY A 561 6.33 -5.42 -2.02
N LYS A 562 7.36 -4.65 -2.32
CA LYS A 562 8.61 -4.64 -1.57
C LYS A 562 8.37 -4.18 -0.12
N GLY A 563 8.72 -5.04 0.84
CA GLY A 563 8.55 -4.73 2.27
C GLY A 563 7.10 -4.57 2.72
N LEU A 564 6.14 -5.29 2.10
CA LEU A 564 4.70 -5.16 2.34
C LEU A 564 4.15 -3.75 2.05
N SER A 565 4.76 -3.06 1.11
CA SER A 565 4.31 -1.72 0.69
C SER A 565 2.93 -1.72 0.04
N LEU A 566 2.46 -2.86 -0.46
CA LEU A 566 1.27 -3.05 -1.30
C LEU A 566 1.37 -2.30 -2.64
N LYS A 567 2.51 -1.67 -2.95
CA LYS A 567 2.72 -0.84 -4.13
C LYS A 567 3.52 -1.58 -5.20
N ARG A 568 3.19 -1.26 -6.46
CA ARG A 568 4.00 -1.66 -7.62
C ARG A 568 5.41 -1.07 -7.51
N SER A 569 6.37 -1.82 -8.00
CA SER A 569 7.74 -1.36 -8.10
C SER A 569 7.89 -0.30 -9.20
N ASN A 570 8.67 0.74 -8.93
CA ASN A 570 9.06 1.73 -9.94
C ASN A 570 10.30 1.29 -10.73
N GLU A 571 10.83 0.08 -10.46
CA GLU A 571 12.02 -0.41 -11.14
C GLU A 571 11.72 -0.82 -12.58
N ASN A 572 12.64 -0.50 -13.50
CA ASN A 572 12.46 -0.83 -14.90
C ASN A 572 12.98 -2.24 -15.26
N LYS A 573 12.57 -3.24 -14.46
CA LYS A 573 12.88 -4.66 -14.68
C LYS A 573 11.68 -5.36 -15.30
N TYR A 574 11.84 -5.94 -16.47
CA TYR A 574 10.74 -6.59 -17.19
C TYR A 574 10.07 -7.70 -16.38
N HIS A 575 10.85 -8.58 -15.73
CA HIS A 575 10.30 -9.68 -14.94
C HIS A 575 9.48 -9.20 -13.73
N VAL A 576 9.90 -8.11 -13.05
CA VAL A 576 9.13 -7.51 -11.97
C VAL A 576 7.82 -6.92 -12.48
N LYS A 577 7.89 -6.10 -13.53
CA LYS A 577 6.69 -5.50 -14.14
C LYS A 577 5.70 -6.55 -14.64
N SER A 578 6.20 -7.62 -15.29
CA SER A 578 5.35 -8.70 -15.78
C SER A 578 4.61 -9.42 -14.66
N LEU A 579 5.26 -9.66 -13.52
CA LEU A 579 4.66 -10.34 -12.37
C LEU A 579 3.83 -9.42 -11.49
N GLU A 580 4.08 -8.12 -11.52
CA GLU A 580 3.23 -7.09 -10.91
C GLU A 580 2.09 -6.65 -11.84
N THR A 581 1.80 -7.43 -12.89
CA THR A 581 0.73 -7.17 -13.85
C THR A 581 -0.27 -8.32 -13.85
N LEU A 582 -1.56 -7.98 -13.75
CA LEU A 582 -2.68 -8.89 -13.94
C LEU A 582 -3.07 -8.91 -15.41
N ASN A 583 -3.01 -10.06 -16.05
CA ASN A 583 -3.44 -10.24 -17.43
C ASN A 583 -4.86 -10.82 -17.49
N ILE A 584 -5.78 -10.09 -18.07
CA ILE A 584 -7.20 -10.47 -18.17
C ILE A 584 -7.55 -10.77 -19.62
N PHE A 585 -8.05 -11.96 -19.88
CA PHE A 585 -8.51 -12.40 -21.20
C PHE A 585 -9.99 -12.74 -21.14
N GLY A 586 -10.79 -12.04 -21.93
CA GLY A 586 -12.24 -12.20 -21.98
C GLY A 586 -12.68 -12.85 -23.26
N LEU A 587 -13.68 -13.72 -23.18
CA LEU A 587 -14.43 -14.28 -24.30
C LEU A 587 -15.86 -13.78 -24.26
N ASN A 588 -16.40 -13.30 -25.36
CA ASN A 588 -17.72 -12.68 -25.50
C ASN A 588 -17.81 -11.25 -24.96
N ALA A 589 -17.50 -10.36 -25.82
CA ALA A 589 -17.14 -8.95 -25.65
C ALA A 589 -18.16 -8.00 -25.04
N ASP A 590 -19.43 -8.28 -25.10
CA ASP A 590 -20.44 -7.29 -24.71
C ASP A 590 -20.38 -6.87 -23.24
N TYR A 591 -19.86 -7.71 -22.38
CA TYR A 591 -19.76 -7.43 -20.96
C TYR A 591 -18.39 -6.93 -20.50
N ILE A 592 -17.30 -7.20 -21.25
CA ILE A 592 -16.00 -6.61 -20.93
C ILE A 592 -16.05 -5.08 -21.10
N ASN A 593 -16.85 -4.58 -22.05
CA ASN A 593 -17.10 -3.15 -22.14
C ASN A 593 -17.71 -2.61 -20.83
N SER A 594 -18.66 -3.35 -20.25
CA SER A 594 -19.23 -2.98 -18.93
C SER A 594 -18.20 -3.07 -17.80
N PHE A 595 -17.29 -4.04 -17.85
CA PHE A 595 -16.18 -4.18 -16.92
C PHE A 595 -15.19 -3.01 -17.05
N LEU A 596 -14.76 -2.70 -18.28
CA LEU A 596 -13.90 -1.55 -18.54
C LEU A 596 -14.56 -0.23 -18.17
N GLU A 597 -15.86 -0.09 -18.43
CA GLU A 597 -16.62 1.07 -17.98
C GLU A 597 -16.72 1.15 -16.46
N ALA A 598 -16.89 0.02 -15.78
CA ALA A 598 -16.91 -0.04 -14.32
C ALA A 598 -15.58 0.41 -13.73
N ILE A 599 -14.46 -0.09 -14.27
CA ILE A 599 -13.12 0.37 -13.86
C ILE A 599 -12.92 1.85 -14.21
N ARG A 600 -13.27 2.29 -15.42
CA ARG A 600 -13.14 3.69 -15.85
C ARG A 600 -14.01 4.65 -15.05
N LYS A 601 -15.15 4.22 -14.51
CA LYS A 601 -15.94 5.03 -13.58
C LYS A 601 -15.17 5.32 -12.29
N GLU A 602 -14.29 4.43 -11.89
CA GLU A 602 -13.41 4.60 -10.74
C GLU A 602 -12.02 5.11 -11.11
N GLU A 603 -11.52 4.83 -12.31
CA GLU A 603 -10.28 5.40 -12.83
C GLU A 603 -10.41 6.88 -13.16
N VAL A 604 -9.30 7.58 -13.02
CA VAL A 604 -9.18 8.99 -13.45
C VAL A 604 -8.63 9.03 -14.85
N GLU A 605 -9.36 9.73 -15.73
CA GLU A 605 -8.85 10.07 -17.06
C GLU A 605 -7.85 11.22 -16.93
N TYR A 606 -6.64 11.05 -17.43
CA TYR A 606 -5.61 12.09 -17.47
C TYR A 606 -5.30 12.52 -18.89
N GLU A 607 -5.10 13.82 -19.08
CA GLU A 607 -4.36 14.34 -20.22
C GLU A 607 -2.89 14.46 -19.83
N GLU A 608 -2.00 13.85 -20.60
CA GLU A 608 -0.56 13.93 -20.38
C GLU A 608 0.05 15.00 -21.25
N LEU A 609 0.72 15.95 -20.62
CA LEU A 609 1.43 17.04 -21.32
C LEU A 609 2.89 17.03 -20.87
N LYS A 610 3.80 17.32 -21.81
CA LYS A 610 5.22 17.47 -21.51
C LYS A 610 5.57 18.93 -21.36
N LEU A 611 6.00 19.33 -20.16
CA LEU A 611 6.51 20.68 -19.88
C LEU A 611 8.04 20.65 -19.98
N PRO A 612 8.65 21.30 -20.98
CA PRO A 612 10.10 21.32 -21.14
C PRO A 612 10.79 22.02 -19.96
N ILE A 613 11.95 21.52 -19.60
CA ILE A 613 12.83 22.07 -18.56
C ILE A 613 13.99 22.79 -19.27
N LYS A 614 14.25 24.02 -18.88
CA LYS A 614 15.44 24.75 -19.30
C LYS A 614 16.49 24.72 -18.21
N ARG A 615 17.65 24.17 -18.51
CA ARG A 615 18.79 24.19 -17.58
C ARG A 615 19.51 25.53 -17.69
N ILE A 616 20.13 25.99 -16.59
CA ILE A 616 21.06 27.10 -16.62
C ILE A 616 22.24 26.71 -17.53
N GLU A 617 22.86 27.74 -18.18
CA GLU A 617 24.04 27.54 -19.03
C GLU A 617 25.13 26.77 -18.26
N GLU A 618 25.62 25.69 -18.85
CA GLU A 618 26.59 24.77 -18.25
C GLU A 618 27.89 25.52 -17.80
N THR A 619 28.29 26.53 -18.52
CA THR A 619 29.46 27.36 -18.18
C THR A 619 29.39 28.00 -16.80
N LYS A 620 28.18 28.15 -16.22
CA LYS A 620 27.96 28.75 -14.89
C LYS A 620 28.10 27.75 -13.75
N TRP A 621 27.85 26.44 -14.00
CA TRP A 621 27.81 25.43 -12.94
C TRP A 621 28.70 24.21 -13.18
N ARG A 622 29.33 24.03 -14.35
CA ARG A 622 30.21 22.87 -14.68
C ARG A 622 31.36 22.65 -13.71
N ASP A 623 31.76 23.70 -13.01
CA ASP A 623 32.82 23.67 -11.99
C ASP A 623 32.31 23.54 -10.56
N LEU A 624 30.98 23.31 -10.36
CA LEU A 624 30.44 22.91 -9.07
C LEU A 624 30.81 21.46 -8.74
N TYR A 625 31.24 21.24 -7.51
CA TYR A 625 31.54 19.92 -7.04
C TYR A 625 30.30 19.20 -6.54
N THR A 626 30.23 17.91 -6.81
CA THR A 626 29.25 16.98 -6.26
C THR A 626 29.97 15.80 -5.62
N LEU A 627 29.25 15.02 -4.82
CA LEU A 627 29.74 13.79 -4.21
C LEU A 627 29.27 12.60 -5.03
N LYS A 628 30.20 11.79 -5.48
CA LYS A 628 29.89 10.52 -6.18
C LYS A 628 30.67 9.38 -5.57
N THR A 629 30.05 8.21 -5.51
CA THR A 629 30.78 6.95 -5.30
C THR A 629 31.42 6.55 -6.61
N LYS A 630 32.62 5.99 -6.61
CA LYS A 630 33.27 5.46 -7.80
C LYS A 630 32.32 4.50 -8.53
N ALA A 631 32.20 4.63 -9.85
CA ALA A 631 31.16 3.95 -10.64
C ALA A 631 31.20 2.41 -10.60
N ASP A 632 32.37 1.86 -10.34
CA ASP A 632 32.67 0.41 -10.29
C ASP A 632 32.64 -0.14 -8.85
N PHE A 633 32.24 0.67 -7.86
CA PHE A 633 32.18 0.20 -6.48
C PHE A 633 30.95 -0.69 -6.25
N ASP A 634 31.22 -1.95 -6.01
CA ASP A 634 30.24 -2.95 -5.63
C ASP A 634 30.64 -3.56 -4.26
N PHE A 635 29.95 -3.16 -3.20
CA PHE A 635 30.22 -3.62 -1.86
C PHE A 635 30.10 -5.14 -1.72
N THR A 636 29.26 -5.78 -2.52
CA THR A 636 29.05 -7.23 -2.46
C THR A 636 30.31 -8.02 -2.88
N LYS A 637 31.23 -7.38 -3.58
CA LYS A 637 32.54 -7.94 -3.95
C LYS A 637 33.60 -7.77 -2.88
N HIS A 638 33.35 -6.96 -1.85
CA HIS A 638 34.26 -6.74 -0.73
C HIS A 638 33.90 -7.69 0.40
N PHE A 639 34.69 -8.73 0.60
CA PHE A 639 34.50 -9.62 1.73
C PHE A 639 34.74 -8.88 3.03
N ILE A 640 33.81 -9.03 3.95
CA ILE A 640 33.89 -8.55 5.32
C ILE A 640 33.73 -9.74 6.27
N GLU A 641 34.56 -9.77 7.28
CA GLU A 641 34.46 -10.76 8.33
C GLU A 641 33.85 -10.12 9.56
N ILE A 642 32.96 -10.87 10.23
CA ILE A 642 32.36 -10.38 11.46
C ILE A 642 33.43 -10.26 12.54
N GLU A 643 33.51 -9.12 13.18
CA GLU A 643 34.34 -8.83 14.32
C GLU A 643 33.50 -8.20 15.43
N VAL A 644 34.00 -8.16 16.63
CA VAL A 644 33.32 -7.54 17.76
C VAL A 644 33.75 -6.07 17.86
N ASP A 645 32.85 -5.16 17.49
CA ASP A 645 33.08 -3.72 17.61
C ASP A 645 32.32 -3.21 18.86
N GLU A 646 33.06 -2.71 19.82
CA GLU A 646 32.54 -2.18 21.09
C GLU A 646 31.54 -1.05 20.89
N ASN A 647 31.76 -0.17 19.90
CA ASN A 647 30.88 0.95 19.66
C ASN A 647 29.53 0.45 19.12
N ILE A 648 29.54 -0.58 18.28
CA ILE A 648 28.32 -1.21 17.78
C ILE A 648 27.58 -1.92 18.91
N VAL A 649 28.31 -2.72 19.71
CA VAL A 649 27.72 -3.43 20.87
C VAL A 649 26.99 -2.47 21.80
N ARG A 650 27.62 -1.35 22.18
CA ARG A 650 27.03 -0.32 23.04
C ARG A 650 25.74 0.29 22.49
N THR A 651 25.50 0.24 21.20
CA THR A 651 24.26 0.72 20.60
C THR A 651 23.12 -0.28 20.69
N ILE A 652 23.38 -1.53 21.06
CA ILE A 652 22.35 -2.57 21.17
C ILE A 652 21.62 -2.40 22.48
N ARG A 653 20.36 -2.00 22.39
CA ARG A 653 19.43 -1.87 23.52
C ARG A 653 18.15 -2.60 23.18
N ILE A 654 17.82 -3.59 23.98
CA ILE A 654 16.61 -4.41 23.82
C ILE A 654 15.78 -4.25 25.08
N ASP A 655 14.59 -3.77 24.96
CA ASP A 655 13.66 -3.60 26.07
C ASP A 655 12.55 -4.65 25.97
N LEU A 656 12.61 -5.65 26.84
CA LEU A 656 11.65 -6.76 26.95
C LEU A 656 10.53 -6.44 27.95
N ARG A 657 10.55 -5.28 28.59
CA ARG A 657 9.55 -4.91 29.59
C ARG A 657 8.22 -4.54 28.94
N PRO A 658 7.10 -4.98 29.49
CA PRO A 658 5.81 -4.46 29.08
C PRO A 658 5.74 -2.96 29.44
N LYS A 659 5.36 -2.13 28.47
CA LYS A 659 5.11 -0.70 28.72
C LYS A 659 3.76 -0.56 29.40
N ILE A 660 3.77 -0.30 30.71
CA ILE A 660 2.55 -0.10 31.49
C ILE A 660 2.30 1.41 31.61
N LYS A 661 1.21 1.89 31.04
CA LYS A 661 0.69 3.23 31.31
C LYS A 661 -0.34 3.12 32.43
N LEU A 662 -0.07 3.75 33.57
CA LEU A 662 -1.05 3.91 34.61
C LEU A 662 -1.65 5.31 34.48
N ALA A 663 -2.97 5.39 34.36
CA ALA A 663 -3.69 6.65 34.54
C ALA A 663 -4.36 6.65 35.94
N MET A 664 -4.02 7.57 36.79
CA MET A 664 -4.75 7.89 38.03
C MET A 664 -5.34 9.30 37.90
N GLY A 665 -6.66 9.38 37.67
CA GLY A 665 -7.36 10.67 37.55
C GLY A 665 -6.89 11.47 36.31
N LEU A 666 -6.78 12.79 36.46
CA LEU A 666 -6.33 13.75 35.45
C LEU A 666 -4.79 13.83 35.30
N GLU A 667 -4.04 13.10 36.13
CA GLU A 667 -2.57 13.03 36.02
C GLU A 667 -2.14 11.65 35.53
N SER A 668 -1.51 11.61 34.34
CA SER A 668 -0.88 10.40 33.86
C SER A 668 0.50 10.24 34.49
N THR A 669 0.63 9.33 35.45
CA THR A 669 1.91 8.88 35.95
C THR A 669 2.40 7.69 35.11
N LYS A 670 3.62 7.80 34.56
CA LYS A 670 4.33 6.65 33.99
C LYS A 670 4.81 5.80 35.18
N ALA A 671 4.24 4.62 35.35
CA ALA A 671 4.86 3.62 36.20
C ALA A 671 6.06 3.05 35.48
N GLU A 672 7.25 3.43 35.87
CA GLU A 672 8.46 2.74 35.46
C GLU A 672 8.52 1.41 36.18
N ALA A 673 8.23 0.31 35.47
CA ALA A 673 8.50 -1.00 36.02
C ALA A 673 10.00 -1.14 36.29
N LYS A 674 10.36 -1.59 37.51
CA LYS A 674 11.75 -1.85 37.85
C LYS A 674 12.40 -2.68 36.73
N ALA A 675 13.45 -2.13 36.14
CA ALA A 675 14.20 -2.81 35.10
C ALA A 675 15.32 -3.62 35.75
N GLU A 676 15.41 -4.89 35.37
CA GLU A 676 16.62 -5.68 35.55
C GLU A 676 17.42 -5.66 34.27
N GLU A 677 18.68 -5.26 34.36
CA GLU A 677 19.59 -5.33 33.23
C GLU A 677 20.17 -6.75 33.16
N LEU A 678 19.87 -7.46 32.03
CA LEU A 678 20.25 -8.85 31.87
C LEU A 678 21.56 -8.96 31.09
N HIS A 679 22.52 -9.64 31.68
CA HIS A 679 23.73 -10.09 30.99
C HIS A 679 23.61 -11.57 30.65
N LEU A 680 23.49 -11.86 29.35
CA LEU A 680 23.24 -13.23 28.87
C LEU A 680 24.51 -14.08 28.81
N GLY A 681 25.66 -13.47 28.94
CA GLY A 681 26.95 -14.15 28.92
C GLY A 681 27.05 -15.37 29.86
N LYS A 682 26.38 -15.32 31.00
CA LYS A 682 26.33 -16.43 31.99
C LYS A 682 25.53 -17.65 31.50
N TYR A 683 24.69 -17.51 30.50
CA TYR A 683 23.82 -18.55 29.98
C TYR A 683 24.34 -19.18 28.67
N ILE A 684 25.49 -18.77 28.17
CA ILE A 684 26.09 -19.21 26.89
C ILE A 684 26.20 -20.73 26.79
N TYR A 685 26.52 -21.39 27.87
CA TYR A 685 26.74 -22.84 27.91
C TYR A 685 25.45 -23.65 27.88
N LEU A 686 24.30 -23.01 28.04
CA LEU A 686 22.97 -23.65 27.96
C LEU A 686 22.36 -23.62 26.54
N LEU A 687 23.00 -22.93 25.61
CA LEU A 687 22.48 -22.66 24.27
C LEU A 687 23.06 -23.64 23.24
N ASP A 688 22.22 -24.04 22.31
CA ASP A 688 22.63 -24.77 21.12
C ASP A 688 23.20 -23.79 20.07
N TRP A 689 24.52 -23.60 20.13
CA TRP A 689 25.21 -22.67 19.25
C TRP A 689 25.28 -23.12 17.79
N ASP A 690 25.16 -24.40 17.49
CA ASP A 690 25.11 -24.87 16.10
C ASP A 690 23.79 -24.48 15.48
N LYS A 691 22.72 -24.66 16.20
CA LYS A 691 21.38 -24.23 15.77
C LYS A 691 21.28 -22.71 15.65
N ILE A 692 21.81 -21.94 16.61
CA ILE A 692 21.85 -20.46 16.55
C ILE A 692 22.66 -20.02 15.33
N TYR A 693 23.82 -20.61 15.11
CA TYR A 693 24.68 -20.32 13.98
C TYR A 693 23.95 -20.54 12.64
N LEU A 694 23.28 -21.68 12.47
CA LEU A 694 22.49 -21.98 11.27
C LEU A 694 21.35 -20.98 11.05
N LYS A 695 20.63 -20.58 12.11
CA LYS A 695 19.59 -19.56 12.04
C LYS A 695 20.16 -18.19 11.64
N ILE A 696 21.33 -17.83 12.13
CA ILE A 696 22.03 -16.59 11.76
C ILE A 696 22.50 -16.65 10.30
N LEU A 697 23.02 -17.78 9.82
CA LEU A 697 23.35 -17.94 8.40
C LEU A 697 22.11 -17.82 7.50
N SER A 698 21.00 -18.43 7.88
CA SER A 698 19.73 -18.27 7.16
C SER A 698 19.27 -16.80 7.17
N TYR A 699 19.41 -16.11 8.29
CA TYR A 699 19.11 -14.68 8.38
C TYR A 699 20.00 -13.84 7.47
N LYS A 700 21.32 -14.08 7.48
CA LYS A 700 22.29 -13.45 6.57
C LYS A 700 21.85 -13.57 5.10
N ILE A 701 21.46 -14.79 4.69
CA ILE A 701 21.02 -15.08 3.32
C ILE A 701 19.74 -14.32 3.00
N SER A 702 18.75 -14.33 3.90
CA SER A 702 17.47 -13.63 3.71
C SER A 702 17.62 -12.12 3.59
N LYS A 703 18.69 -11.55 4.18
CA LYS A 703 19.04 -10.12 4.09
C LYS A 703 19.93 -9.78 2.89
N GLY A 704 20.37 -10.77 2.13
CA GLY A 704 21.27 -10.55 0.99
C GLY A 704 22.71 -10.16 1.38
N PHE A 705 23.17 -10.44 2.61
CA PHE A 705 24.53 -10.10 3.07
C PHE A 705 25.54 -11.15 2.58
N ALA A 706 25.61 -11.37 1.26
CA ALA A 706 26.40 -12.45 0.68
C ALA A 706 27.89 -12.36 1.00
N ASN A 707 28.44 -11.15 1.04
CA ASN A 707 29.87 -10.88 1.28
C ASN A 707 30.26 -10.84 2.77
N LEU A 708 29.33 -11.04 3.70
CA LEU A 708 29.63 -11.11 5.14
C LEU A 708 29.98 -12.54 5.53
N ARG A 709 31.17 -12.76 6.06
CA ARG A 709 31.57 -14.03 6.66
C ARG A 709 31.30 -13.97 8.16
N ILE A 710 30.61 -14.97 8.67
CA ILE A 710 30.23 -15.06 10.08
C ILE A 710 30.88 -16.26 10.68
N TYR A 711 31.53 -16.08 11.83
CA TYR A 711 32.19 -17.14 12.60
C TYR A 711 31.44 -17.37 13.90
N LYS A 712 31.26 -18.64 14.27
CA LYS A 712 30.52 -19.07 15.45
C LYS A 712 31.13 -18.51 16.76
N ASP A 713 32.42 -18.50 16.88
CA ASP A 713 33.16 -17.94 18.02
C ASP A 713 32.90 -16.43 18.18
N LYS A 714 32.83 -15.69 17.09
CA LYS A 714 32.52 -14.25 17.13
C LYS A 714 31.09 -13.98 17.62
N LEU A 715 30.13 -14.82 17.28
CA LEU A 715 28.77 -14.72 17.83
C LEU A 715 28.78 -14.94 19.35
N LEU A 716 29.59 -15.89 19.83
CA LEU A 716 29.80 -16.13 21.24
C LEU A 716 30.43 -14.91 21.94
N GLU A 717 31.47 -14.30 21.34
CA GLU A 717 32.14 -13.11 21.85
C GLU A 717 31.15 -11.91 21.96
N ILE A 718 30.28 -11.71 20.98
CA ILE A 718 29.25 -10.65 21.00
C ILE A 718 28.33 -10.82 22.22
N ILE A 719 27.87 -12.04 22.48
CA ILE A 719 26.97 -12.30 23.62
C ILE A 719 27.72 -12.26 24.99
N ARG A 720 29.01 -12.54 24.99
CA ARG A 720 29.86 -12.37 26.20
C ARG A 720 30.17 -10.92 26.52
N ASN A 721 30.06 -10.04 25.53
CA ASN A 721 30.36 -8.62 25.71
C ASN A 721 29.36 -7.98 26.72
N PRO A 722 29.84 -7.27 27.74
CA PRO A 722 28.94 -6.70 28.75
C PRO A 722 28.26 -5.40 28.33
N ASN A 723 28.62 -4.82 27.18
CA ASN A 723 28.24 -3.46 26.80
C ASN A 723 26.89 -3.33 26.09
N TYR A 724 26.26 -4.43 25.60
CA TYR A 724 24.87 -4.37 25.15
C TYR A 724 23.93 -4.38 26.36
N LYS A 725 22.72 -3.83 26.18
CA LYS A 725 21.73 -3.71 27.24
C LYS A 725 20.45 -4.45 26.88
N VAL A 726 20.03 -5.36 27.74
CA VAL A 726 18.73 -6.03 27.67
C VAL A 726 18.01 -5.72 28.98
N TYR A 727 16.90 -5.01 28.87
CA TYR A 727 16.04 -4.66 29.99
C TYR A 727 14.88 -5.65 30.08
N ALA A 728 14.68 -6.24 31.22
CA ALA A 728 13.58 -7.16 31.49
C ALA A 728 12.97 -6.90 32.88
N LEU A 729 11.79 -7.48 33.11
CA LEU A 729 11.26 -7.51 34.47
C LEU A 729 12.07 -8.46 35.33
N PRO A 730 12.22 -8.19 36.64
CA PRO A 730 12.89 -9.11 37.57
C PRO A 730 12.28 -10.52 37.47
N GLY A 731 13.13 -11.50 37.23
CA GLY A 731 12.71 -12.88 37.07
C GLY A 731 12.06 -13.27 35.73
N GLN A 732 11.96 -12.36 34.76
CA GLN A 732 11.38 -12.64 33.44
C GLN A 732 12.22 -13.66 32.64
N VAL A 733 13.54 -13.68 32.84
CA VAL A 733 14.44 -14.68 32.28
C VAL A 733 14.95 -15.59 33.39
N CYS A 734 14.06 -16.51 33.83
CA CYS A 734 14.41 -17.52 34.80
C CYS A 734 14.31 -18.90 34.15
N ILE A 735 15.46 -19.57 34.01
CA ILE A 735 15.52 -20.88 33.32
C ILE A 735 15.18 -21.98 34.30
N LYS A 736 13.96 -22.48 34.22
CA LYS A 736 13.45 -23.62 35.01
C LYS A 736 13.00 -24.79 34.16
N ARG A 737 12.63 -24.52 32.89
CA ARG A 737 12.04 -25.51 31.98
C ARG A 737 12.69 -25.39 30.61
N TYR A 738 12.55 -26.41 29.78
CA TYR A 738 13.08 -26.43 28.40
C TYR A 738 12.55 -25.26 27.52
N ILE A 739 11.30 -24.86 27.75
CA ILE A 739 10.72 -23.72 27.01
C ILE A 739 11.44 -22.41 27.32
N ASP A 740 11.98 -22.27 28.55
CA ASP A 740 12.71 -21.07 28.96
C ASP A 740 14.04 -20.94 28.19
N LEU A 741 14.64 -22.07 27.80
CA LEU A 741 15.81 -22.09 26.91
C LEU A 741 15.48 -21.64 25.51
N LYS A 742 14.29 -21.96 24.98
CA LYS A 742 13.86 -21.43 23.67
C LYS A 742 13.69 -19.92 23.70
N ASN A 743 13.08 -19.39 24.76
CA ASN A 743 12.93 -17.94 24.94
C ASN A 743 14.29 -17.26 25.00
N LEU A 744 15.24 -17.86 25.74
CA LEU A 744 16.62 -17.36 25.80
C LEU A 744 17.31 -17.37 24.43
N GLU A 745 17.16 -18.46 23.66
CA GLU A 745 17.66 -18.57 22.28
C GLU A 745 17.12 -17.45 21.39
N GLU A 746 15.79 -17.13 21.51
CA GLU A 746 15.17 -16.05 20.74
C GLU A 746 15.73 -14.67 21.12
N ILE A 747 15.98 -14.40 22.39
CA ILE A 747 16.59 -13.14 22.84
C ILE A 747 18.01 -13.03 22.28
N VAL A 748 18.79 -14.09 22.36
CA VAL A 748 20.14 -14.13 21.81
C VAL A 748 20.15 -13.90 20.30
N LEU A 749 19.22 -14.54 19.59
CA LEU A 749 19.05 -14.31 18.15
C LEU A 749 18.68 -12.87 17.83
N LEU A 750 17.87 -12.23 18.66
CA LEU A 750 17.49 -10.82 18.49
C LEU A 750 18.70 -9.90 18.65
N ILE A 751 19.55 -10.14 19.65
CA ILE A 751 20.80 -9.39 19.86
C ILE A 751 21.72 -9.57 18.65
N LEU A 752 21.96 -10.82 18.25
CA LEU A 752 22.88 -11.14 17.15
C LEU A 752 22.41 -10.56 15.82
N LYS A 753 21.11 -10.67 15.50
CA LYS A 753 20.55 -10.07 14.30
C LYS A 753 20.71 -8.55 14.30
N ASN A 754 20.41 -7.90 15.43
CA ASN A 754 20.59 -6.46 15.57
C ASN A 754 22.06 -6.04 15.41
N TYR A 755 22.98 -6.83 15.99
CA TYR A 755 24.41 -6.60 15.81
C TYR A 755 24.81 -6.72 14.35
N ILE A 756 24.45 -7.81 13.69
CA ILE A 756 24.81 -8.11 12.31
C ILE A 756 24.29 -7.02 11.35
N ASP A 757 23.05 -6.59 11.51
CA ASP A 757 22.48 -5.51 10.70
C ASP A 757 23.29 -4.21 10.86
N LYS A 758 23.57 -3.80 12.10
CA LYS A 758 24.35 -2.60 12.38
C LYS A 758 25.81 -2.72 11.92
N PHE A 759 26.42 -3.88 12.13
CA PHE A 759 27.79 -4.15 11.69
C PHE A 759 27.90 -4.10 10.15
N TYR A 760 26.98 -4.75 9.45
CA TYR A 760 26.98 -4.75 7.99
C TYR A 760 26.81 -3.34 7.42
N ILE A 761 25.88 -2.60 7.96
CA ILE A 761 25.62 -1.20 7.56
C ILE A 761 26.86 -0.34 7.89
N TYR A 762 27.47 -0.52 9.06
CA TYR A 762 28.66 0.23 9.45
C TYR A 762 29.83 -0.05 8.49
N LYS A 763 30.09 -1.31 8.14
CA LYS A 763 31.15 -1.68 7.18
C LYS A 763 30.85 -1.21 5.76
N LEU A 764 29.61 -1.30 5.33
CA LEU A 764 29.15 -0.73 4.06
C LEU A 764 29.46 0.78 4.03
N ARG A 765 29.09 1.52 5.07
CA ARG A 765 29.37 2.96 5.18
C ARG A 765 30.86 3.29 5.12
N GLN A 766 31.67 2.54 5.87
CA GLN A 766 33.10 2.74 5.82
C GLN A 766 33.67 2.52 4.42
N ALA A 767 33.21 1.48 3.73
CA ALA A 767 33.65 1.17 2.40
C ALA A 767 33.21 2.24 1.39
N GLU A 768 31.96 2.65 1.43
CA GLU A 768 31.38 3.69 0.57
C GLU A 768 32.06 5.06 0.79
N THR A 769 32.29 5.44 2.05
CA THR A 769 32.97 6.70 2.39
C THR A 769 34.41 6.73 1.84
N LYS A 770 35.11 5.59 1.84
CA LYS A 770 36.45 5.46 1.26
C LYS A 770 36.44 5.58 -0.28
N GLN A 771 35.29 5.29 -0.91
CA GLN A 771 35.12 5.34 -2.35
C GLN A 771 34.40 6.62 -2.82
N MET A 772 34.04 7.51 -1.89
CA MET A 772 33.51 8.82 -2.23
C MET A 772 34.63 9.73 -2.74
N VAL A 773 34.32 10.44 -3.81
CA VAL A 773 35.19 11.43 -4.41
C VAL A 773 34.39 12.69 -4.72
N PHE A 774 35.07 13.83 -4.66
CA PHE A 774 34.54 15.04 -5.27
C PHE A 774 34.69 14.93 -6.78
N SER A 775 33.64 15.13 -7.51
CA SER A 775 33.64 15.21 -8.95
C SER A 775 32.92 16.48 -9.40
N PHE A 776 33.25 16.99 -10.56
CA PHE A 776 32.46 18.06 -11.16
C PHE A 776 31.08 17.53 -11.53
N MET A 777 30.08 18.41 -11.41
CA MET A 777 28.75 18.13 -11.92
C MET A 777 28.77 17.97 -13.43
N VAL A 778 28.02 17.03 -13.95
CA VAL A 778 27.86 16.74 -15.37
C VAL A 778 26.41 16.81 -15.78
N LYS A 779 26.12 16.94 -17.06
CA LYS A 779 24.76 16.99 -17.61
C LYS A 779 23.94 15.73 -17.32
N GLU A 780 24.63 14.62 -17.22
CA GLU A 780 24.08 13.28 -16.98
C GLU A 780 23.86 13.01 -15.49
N ASP A 781 24.08 14.01 -14.61
CA ASP A 781 23.78 13.85 -13.19
C ASP A 781 22.30 13.47 -12.99
N ASP A 782 22.04 12.50 -12.11
CA ASP A 782 20.70 11.95 -11.89
C ASP A 782 19.65 13.02 -11.55
N ASN A 783 20.06 14.08 -10.85
CA ASN A 783 19.21 15.23 -10.54
C ASN A 783 18.95 16.14 -11.75
N LEU A 784 19.74 16.04 -12.80
CA LEU A 784 19.62 16.79 -14.06
C LEU A 784 19.16 15.91 -15.22
N SER A 785 18.86 14.64 -14.99
CA SER A 785 18.52 13.67 -16.05
C SER A 785 17.19 13.90 -16.75
N TYR A 786 16.35 14.79 -16.24
CA TYR A 786 15.06 15.12 -16.84
C TYR A 786 15.15 16.34 -17.74
N ASP A 787 14.64 16.21 -18.96
CA ASP A 787 14.49 17.32 -19.90
C ASP A 787 13.06 17.88 -19.92
N THR A 788 12.13 17.15 -19.31
CA THR A 788 10.72 17.51 -19.26
C THR A 788 10.07 17.04 -17.97
N TYR A 789 9.09 17.81 -17.48
CA TYR A 789 8.07 17.27 -16.60
C TYR A 789 6.96 16.61 -17.43
N THR A 790 6.52 15.43 -17.04
CA THR A 790 5.26 14.86 -17.52
C THR A 790 4.15 15.35 -16.59
N LEU A 791 3.30 16.24 -17.08
CA LEU A 791 2.12 16.74 -16.34
C LEU A 791 0.95 15.81 -16.64
N LYS A 792 0.37 15.22 -15.61
CA LYS A 792 -0.87 14.43 -15.68
C LYS A 792 -2.01 15.29 -15.16
N ILE A 793 -2.86 15.76 -16.06
CA ILE A 793 -3.98 16.65 -15.74
C ILE A 793 -5.24 15.82 -15.68
N GLU A 794 -5.85 15.77 -14.50
CA GLU A 794 -7.07 15.00 -14.28
C GLU A 794 -8.24 15.62 -15.05
N ILE A 795 -8.92 14.80 -15.86
CA ILE A 795 -10.11 15.18 -16.60
C ILE A 795 -11.34 14.70 -15.83
N PRO A 796 -12.17 15.62 -15.32
CA PRO A 796 -13.40 15.24 -14.63
C PRO A 796 -14.36 14.51 -15.56
N LYS A 797 -15.19 13.61 -14.97
CA LYS A 797 -16.22 12.86 -15.72
C LYS A 797 -17.50 13.67 -15.91
N ASP A 798 -17.75 14.69 -15.10
CA ASP A 798 -18.88 15.62 -15.25
C ASP A 798 -18.72 16.47 -16.52
N GLU A 799 -19.71 16.51 -17.38
CA GLU A 799 -19.62 17.20 -18.68
C GLU A 799 -19.32 18.70 -18.58
N LYS A 800 -19.90 19.40 -17.61
CA LYS A 800 -19.63 20.83 -17.40
C LYS A 800 -18.19 21.08 -16.94
N GLU A 801 -17.75 20.32 -15.95
CA GLU A 801 -16.38 20.41 -15.44
C GLU A 801 -15.37 19.93 -16.47
N ARG A 802 -15.72 18.89 -17.22
CA ARG A 802 -14.91 18.36 -18.32
C ARG A 802 -14.68 19.43 -19.40
N LYS A 803 -15.72 20.16 -19.78
CA LYS A 803 -15.59 21.28 -20.74
C LYS A 803 -14.69 22.37 -20.19
N LYS A 804 -14.91 22.79 -18.94
CA LYS A 804 -14.04 23.77 -18.27
C LYS A 804 -12.61 23.29 -18.17
N ARG A 805 -12.39 22.03 -17.84
CA ARG A 805 -11.06 21.43 -17.75
C ARG A 805 -10.38 21.32 -19.11
N LYS A 806 -11.10 21.00 -20.17
CA LYS A 806 -10.55 21.02 -21.53
C LYS A 806 -10.11 22.41 -21.93
N GLU A 807 -10.88 23.46 -21.60
CA GLU A 807 -10.48 24.85 -21.83
C GLU A 807 -9.21 25.22 -21.03
N GLU A 808 -9.09 24.76 -19.77
CA GLU A 808 -7.87 24.92 -18.97
C GLU A 808 -6.69 24.16 -19.59
N ILE A 809 -6.89 22.94 -20.06
CA ILE A 809 -5.87 22.13 -20.74
C ILE A 809 -5.38 22.84 -22.01
N GLU A 810 -6.28 23.41 -22.80
CA GLU A 810 -5.88 24.16 -24.01
C GLU A 810 -5.07 25.43 -23.66
N LYS A 811 -5.40 26.13 -22.57
CA LYS A 811 -4.59 27.23 -22.06
C LYS A 811 -3.20 26.74 -21.63
N ILE A 812 -3.12 25.60 -20.94
CA ILE A 812 -1.85 25.00 -20.54
C ILE A 812 -1.03 24.59 -21.77
N LYS A 813 -1.66 23.97 -22.79
CA LYS A 813 -1.01 23.64 -24.05
C LYS A 813 -0.46 24.88 -24.76
N SER A 814 -1.21 25.97 -24.76
CA SER A 814 -0.78 27.25 -25.36
C SER A 814 0.42 27.81 -24.61
N LEU A 815 0.42 27.78 -23.27
CA LEU A 815 1.56 28.19 -22.44
C LEU A 815 2.79 27.33 -22.69
N ILE A 816 2.62 26.03 -22.85
CA ILE A 816 3.74 25.11 -23.14
C ILE A 816 4.32 25.38 -24.52
N LYS A 817 3.51 25.81 -25.50
CA LYS A 817 4.01 26.27 -26.81
C LYS A 817 4.81 27.57 -26.72
N GLU A 818 4.45 28.46 -25.80
CA GLU A 818 5.15 29.72 -25.50
C GLU A 818 6.15 29.56 -24.35
N VAL A 819 6.92 28.48 -24.37
CA VAL A 819 7.79 28.03 -23.27
C VAL A 819 8.74 29.10 -22.75
N ASP A 820 9.18 30.03 -23.57
CA ASP A 820 10.06 31.15 -23.18
C ASP A 820 9.40 32.09 -22.16
N LYS A 821 8.07 32.18 -22.14
CA LYS A 821 7.35 32.94 -21.11
C LYS A 821 7.38 32.20 -19.78
N LEU A 822 7.24 30.86 -19.82
CA LEU A 822 7.31 29.98 -18.65
C LEU A 822 8.68 30.03 -17.96
N TYR A 823 9.76 30.30 -18.72
CA TYR A 823 11.10 30.41 -18.15
C TYR A 823 11.42 31.78 -17.53
N LYS A 824 10.56 32.76 -17.69
CA LYS A 824 10.81 34.12 -17.23
C LYS A 824 9.88 34.57 -16.09
N LYS A 825 8.70 33.99 -15.99
CA LYS A 825 7.68 34.38 -15.00
C LYS A 825 7.04 33.19 -14.35
N ASP A 826 6.67 33.33 -13.07
CA ASP A 826 5.79 32.41 -12.38
C ASP A 826 4.43 32.41 -13.07
N THR A 827 3.78 31.23 -13.15
CA THR A 827 2.44 31.11 -13.73
C THR A 827 1.50 30.40 -12.76
N ASN A 828 0.21 30.72 -12.87
CA ASN A 828 -0.84 30.11 -12.05
C ASN A 828 -1.60 29.02 -12.80
N GLU A 829 -1.56 29.02 -14.13
CA GLU A 829 -2.18 27.99 -14.97
C GLU A 829 -1.47 26.65 -14.81
N ILE A 830 -0.15 26.65 -14.84
CA ILE A 830 0.71 25.58 -14.35
C ILE A 830 1.42 26.16 -13.14
N PRO A 831 1.18 25.61 -11.91
CA PRO A 831 1.82 26.17 -10.72
C PRO A 831 3.33 26.00 -10.81
N THR A 832 3.98 27.02 -11.32
CA THR A 832 5.44 27.03 -11.53
C THR A 832 6.11 28.22 -10.85
N LEU A 833 7.31 27.98 -10.38
CA LEU A 833 8.19 28.95 -9.78
C LEU A 833 9.48 29.07 -10.60
N ASN A 834 9.82 30.28 -10.96
CA ASN A 834 11.09 30.56 -11.60
C ASN A 834 12.08 31.08 -10.57
N PHE A 835 13.23 30.42 -10.49
CA PHE A 835 14.30 30.80 -9.61
C PHE A 835 15.64 30.70 -10.38
N ASP A 836 16.24 31.85 -10.69
CA ASP A 836 17.45 32.00 -11.50
C ASP A 836 18.69 31.33 -10.87
N LYS A 837 18.64 30.98 -9.60
CA LYS A 837 19.71 30.27 -8.88
C LYS A 837 19.50 28.74 -8.83
N HIS A 838 18.31 28.25 -9.21
CA HIS A 838 18.10 26.82 -9.37
C HIS A 838 18.65 26.35 -10.72
N LEU A 839 19.36 25.19 -10.74
CA LEU A 839 20.07 24.73 -11.94
C LEU A 839 19.16 24.41 -13.13
N TYR A 840 17.87 24.31 -12.92
CA TYR A 840 16.87 24.27 -13.99
C TYR A 840 15.59 25.04 -13.66
N THR A 841 14.84 25.40 -14.66
CA THR A 841 13.57 26.13 -14.55
C THR A 841 12.57 25.61 -15.60
N PRO A 842 11.25 25.67 -15.36
CA PRO A 842 10.60 26.05 -14.10
C PRO A 842 10.61 24.91 -13.07
N LEU A 843 10.39 25.26 -11.81
CA LEU A 843 10.06 24.30 -10.76
C LEU A 843 8.55 24.19 -10.67
N VAL A 844 8.01 22.98 -10.77
CA VAL A 844 6.58 22.73 -10.49
C VAL A 844 6.39 22.68 -8.99
N ILE A 845 5.50 23.53 -8.47
CA ILE A 845 5.27 23.74 -7.04
C ILE A 845 3.89 23.26 -6.61
N TYR A 846 3.72 23.10 -5.30
CA TYR A 846 2.41 22.89 -4.70
C TYR A 846 1.54 24.13 -4.87
N ASP A 847 0.31 23.92 -5.37
CA ASP A 847 -0.77 24.92 -5.37
C ASP A 847 -2.06 24.20 -5.06
N LYS A 848 -2.73 24.63 -4.00
CA LYS A 848 -4.00 24.09 -3.52
C LYS A 848 -5.12 24.14 -4.55
N ASN A 849 -5.11 25.17 -5.44
CA ASN A 849 -6.13 25.32 -6.47
C ASN A 849 -5.85 24.50 -7.74
N ARG A 850 -4.68 23.87 -7.84
CA ARG A 850 -4.20 23.13 -9.01
C ARG A 850 -3.79 21.69 -8.70
N GLU A 851 -4.48 21.07 -7.73
CA GLU A 851 -4.21 19.69 -7.32
C GLU A 851 -4.49 18.65 -8.41
N PHE A 852 -5.36 18.99 -9.34
CA PHE A 852 -5.65 18.19 -10.52
C PHE A 852 -4.45 18.05 -11.49
N ILE A 853 -3.38 18.81 -11.27
CA ILE A 853 -2.13 18.69 -12.02
C ILE A 853 -1.14 17.89 -11.18
N LYS A 854 -0.81 16.70 -11.64
CA LYS A 854 0.27 15.86 -11.11
C LYS A 854 1.46 15.98 -12.03
N SER A 855 2.66 15.82 -11.52
CA SER A 855 3.87 15.90 -12.33
C SER A 855 4.85 14.78 -12.02
N GLU A 856 5.61 14.38 -13.04
CA GLU A 856 6.77 13.51 -12.93
C GLU A 856 7.96 14.17 -13.61
N PRO A 857 9.03 14.49 -12.89
CA PRO A 857 9.22 14.28 -11.43
C PRO A 857 8.17 15.01 -10.58
N ALA A 858 7.97 14.53 -9.36
CA ALA A 858 6.95 15.07 -8.46
C ALA A 858 7.14 16.58 -8.23
N LYS A 859 6.03 17.33 -8.12
CA LYS A 859 6.05 18.76 -7.74
C LYS A 859 6.66 18.96 -6.35
N LEU A 860 7.17 20.15 -6.07
CA LEU A 860 7.59 20.51 -4.71
C LEU A 860 6.39 20.44 -3.76
N ASN A 861 6.59 19.87 -2.57
CA ASN A 861 5.58 19.93 -1.51
C ASN A 861 5.47 21.35 -0.91
N GLU A 862 4.57 21.55 0.02
CA GLU A 862 4.34 22.87 0.61
C GLU A 862 5.60 23.42 1.32
N GLY A 863 6.26 22.61 2.15
CA GLY A 863 7.48 23.03 2.86
C GLY A 863 8.66 23.32 1.94
N GLU A 864 8.87 22.45 0.93
CA GLU A 864 9.86 22.68 -0.12
C GLU A 864 9.56 23.98 -0.90
N THR A 865 8.28 24.22 -1.22
CA THR A 865 7.83 25.42 -1.91
C THR A 865 8.09 26.69 -1.07
N GLN A 866 7.78 26.65 0.23
CA GLN A 866 8.03 27.76 1.16
C GLN A 866 9.53 28.07 1.25
N PHE A 867 10.37 27.03 1.37
CA PHE A 867 11.82 27.17 1.38
C PHE A 867 12.34 27.89 0.13
N VAL A 868 11.97 27.41 -1.06
CA VAL A 868 12.47 28.00 -2.32
C VAL A 868 11.99 29.44 -2.51
N LYS A 869 10.72 29.73 -2.14
CA LYS A 869 10.17 31.09 -2.20
C LYS A 869 10.91 32.05 -1.26
N ALA A 870 11.14 31.63 -0.01
CA ALA A 870 11.82 32.46 0.98
C ALA A 870 13.28 32.68 0.60
N LEU A 871 13.99 31.66 0.11
CA LEU A 871 15.37 31.81 -0.38
C LEU A 871 15.45 32.79 -1.58
N ARG A 872 14.52 32.65 -2.53
CA ARG A 872 14.43 33.57 -3.69
C ARG A 872 14.22 35.01 -3.27
N GLU A 873 13.31 35.26 -2.33
CA GLU A 873 13.01 36.60 -1.81
C GLU A 873 14.21 37.16 -1.05
N TYR A 874 14.85 36.37 -0.21
CA TYR A 874 16.05 36.79 0.51
C TYR A 874 17.16 37.21 -0.44
N LEU A 875 17.47 36.39 -1.45
CA LEU A 875 18.54 36.71 -2.43
C LEU A 875 18.22 37.89 -3.36
N ARG A 876 16.94 38.26 -3.54
CA ARG A 876 16.52 39.46 -4.24
C ARG A 876 16.76 40.71 -3.41
N ASN A 877 16.52 40.61 -2.10
CA ASN A 877 16.63 41.79 -1.19
C ASN A 877 18.03 41.98 -0.65
N HIS A 878 18.84 40.94 -0.60
CA HIS A 878 20.22 40.99 -0.10
C HIS A 878 21.20 40.70 -1.23
N LYS A 879 21.92 41.72 -1.69
CA LYS A 879 23.01 41.51 -2.66
C LYS A 879 24.11 40.72 -1.97
N THR A 880 24.27 39.47 -2.36
CA THR A 880 25.41 38.62 -1.98
C THR A 880 26.64 39.15 -2.76
N LYS A 881 27.25 40.24 -2.25
CA LYS A 881 28.48 40.76 -2.85
C LYS A 881 29.54 39.67 -2.78
N ASP A 882 30.07 39.29 -3.96
CA ASP A 882 31.17 38.35 -4.15
C ASP A 882 30.86 36.86 -3.86
N MET A 883 29.59 36.40 -3.81
CA MET A 883 29.23 35.00 -3.70
C MET A 883 28.17 34.57 -4.73
N ASP A 884 28.47 33.52 -5.46
CA ASP A 884 27.51 32.83 -6.31
C ASP A 884 26.70 31.81 -5.51
N VAL A 885 25.40 31.81 -5.67
CA VAL A 885 24.50 30.84 -5.05
C VAL A 885 23.87 30.00 -6.14
N PHE A 886 23.91 28.66 -5.96
CA PHE A 886 23.21 27.70 -6.81
C PHE A 886 22.36 26.79 -5.94
N LEU A 887 21.22 26.34 -6.47
CA LEU A 887 20.32 25.44 -5.84
C LEU A 887 19.95 24.29 -6.79
N LEU A 888 19.83 23.08 -6.27
CA LEU A 888 19.34 21.94 -7.02
C LEU A 888 18.43 21.09 -6.14
N ARG A 889 17.30 20.72 -6.65
CA ARG A 889 16.44 19.72 -6.01
C ARG A 889 17.11 18.35 -6.10
N ASN A 890 17.29 17.70 -4.97
CA ASN A 890 17.86 16.37 -4.87
C ASN A 890 16.72 15.34 -4.95
N LEU A 891 16.73 14.52 -5.99
CA LEU A 891 15.66 13.57 -6.24
C LEU A 891 15.76 12.35 -5.32
N SER A 892 14.73 12.08 -4.59
CA SER A 892 14.64 10.88 -3.74
C SER A 892 14.88 9.61 -4.56
N ARG A 893 15.72 8.72 -4.03
CA ARG A 893 16.17 7.45 -4.63
C ARG A 893 17.09 7.52 -5.86
N ARG A 894 17.39 8.72 -6.39
CA ARG A 894 18.28 8.90 -7.56
C ARG A 894 19.41 9.86 -7.28
N GLY A 895 19.16 10.91 -6.51
CA GLY A 895 20.15 11.94 -6.21
C GLY A 895 21.20 11.54 -5.18
N ILE A 896 21.92 12.54 -4.66
CA ILE A 896 22.94 12.35 -3.63
C ILE A 896 22.29 11.86 -2.36
N ARG A 897 22.76 10.74 -1.85
CA ARG A 897 22.31 10.13 -0.59
C ARG A 897 23.46 10.06 0.41
N PHE A 898 23.10 10.23 1.67
CA PHE A 898 24.02 9.93 2.77
C PHE A 898 23.72 8.54 3.32
N PHE A 899 24.77 7.79 3.58
CA PHE A 899 24.72 6.39 3.99
C PHE A 899 24.43 6.30 5.48
N GLN A 900 23.23 6.71 5.85
CA GLN A 900 22.67 6.42 7.17
C GLN A 900 21.76 5.19 7.05
N THR A 901 21.36 4.62 8.18
CA THR A 901 20.63 3.34 8.26
C THR A 901 19.45 3.20 7.31
N SER A 902 18.86 4.32 6.83
CA SER A 902 17.67 4.35 5.98
C SER A 902 17.90 4.92 4.56
N GLY A 903 19.15 5.23 4.17
CA GLY A 903 19.40 5.86 2.87
C GLY A 903 18.77 7.26 2.78
N PHE A 904 19.21 8.17 3.63
CA PHE A 904 18.69 9.54 3.69
C PHE A 904 19.08 10.37 2.45
N TYR A 905 18.10 10.98 1.82
CA TYR A 905 18.25 11.92 0.71
C TYR A 905 17.76 13.31 1.17
N PRO A 906 18.67 14.29 1.40
CA PRO A 906 18.23 15.66 1.62
C PRO A 906 17.45 16.17 0.41
N ASP A 907 16.42 16.98 0.62
CA ASP A 907 15.55 17.44 -0.47
C ASP A 907 16.24 18.42 -1.43
N PHE A 908 17.21 19.19 -0.93
CA PHE A 908 17.95 20.17 -1.73
C PHE A 908 19.45 20.13 -1.47
N ILE A 909 20.18 20.49 -2.53
CA ILE A 909 21.61 20.79 -2.50
C ILE A 909 21.77 22.25 -2.89
N MET A 910 22.44 23.01 -2.05
CA MET A 910 22.77 24.41 -2.31
C MET A 910 24.29 24.57 -2.32
N TRP A 911 24.81 25.34 -3.27
CA TRP A 911 26.22 25.71 -3.33
C TRP A 911 26.36 27.19 -3.06
N LEU A 912 27.35 27.53 -2.22
CA LEU A 912 27.85 28.88 -2.07
C LEU A 912 29.28 28.86 -2.58
N ARG A 913 29.52 29.62 -3.67
CA ARG A 913 30.82 29.73 -4.29
C ARG A 913 31.35 31.14 -4.12
N LYS A 914 32.57 31.26 -3.56
CA LYS A 914 33.30 32.52 -3.47
C LYS A 914 34.71 32.30 -4.01
N ASN A 915 35.05 32.88 -5.16
CA ASN A 915 36.26 32.58 -5.90
C ASN A 915 36.32 31.07 -6.21
N GLU A 916 37.39 30.37 -5.79
CA GLU A 916 37.58 28.94 -5.94
C GLU A 916 37.00 28.13 -4.76
N GLU A 917 36.63 28.76 -3.64
CA GLU A 917 36.07 28.07 -2.49
C GLU A 917 34.59 27.77 -2.71
N GLN A 918 34.21 26.52 -2.38
CA GLN A 918 32.82 26.05 -2.49
C GLN A 918 32.34 25.45 -1.15
N ASN A 919 31.16 25.92 -0.69
CA ASN A 919 30.39 25.24 0.35
C ASN A 919 29.23 24.48 -0.29
N ILE A 920 29.11 23.20 0.00
CA ILE A 920 28.00 22.33 -0.42
C ILE A 920 27.10 22.12 0.77
N ILE A 921 25.87 22.57 0.68
CA ILE A 921 24.92 22.60 1.77
C ILE A 921 23.73 21.69 1.43
N PHE A 922 23.49 20.71 2.28
CA PHE A 922 22.35 19.82 2.16
C PHE A 922 21.20 20.31 3.05
N ILE A 923 20.03 20.53 2.46
CA ILE A 923 18.89 21.14 3.12
C ILE A 923 17.68 20.22 3.01
N ASP A 924 16.99 19.98 4.13
CA ASP A 924 15.85 19.09 4.23
C ASP A 924 14.69 19.78 4.98
N PRO A 925 13.72 20.38 4.22
CA PRO A 925 12.52 20.98 4.79
C PRO A 925 11.51 19.91 5.21
N LYS A 926 11.33 19.71 6.53
CA LYS A 926 10.40 18.70 7.06
C LYS A 926 9.91 18.97 8.48
N GLY A 927 8.86 18.25 8.90
CA GLY A 927 8.47 18.16 10.30
C GLY A 927 9.49 17.34 11.11
N ILE A 928 9.94 17.89 12.25
CA ILE A 928 11.01 17.30 13.06
C ILE A 928 10.50 16.43 14.22
N ARG A 929 9.20 16.43 14.53
CA ARG A 929 8.62 15.61 15.59
C ARG A 929 8.97 14.13 15.43
N ASN A 930 9.02 13.65 14.21
CA ASN A 930 9.34 12.27 13.84
C ASN A 930 10.81 11.91 13.97
N LEU A 931 11.68 12.85 14.30
CA LEU A 931 13.11 12.61 14.49
C LEU A 931 13.46 12.22 15.92
N GLY A 932 12.48 12.17 16.81
CA GLY A 932 12.59 11.68 18.18
C GLY A 932 13.37 12.60 19.12
N ASN A 933 14.67 12.77 18.89
CA ASN A 933 15.55 13.64 19.67
C ASN A 933 16.78 14.07 18.86
N PHE A 934 17.66 14.87 19.47
CA PHE A 934 18.89 15.35 18.82
C PHE A 934 19.88 14.25 18.43
N ASN A 935 19.73 13.01 18.93
CA ASN A 935 20.58 11.89 18.53
C ASN A 935 20.10 11.20 17.24
N ASP A 936 18.99 11.66 16.66
CA ASP A 936 18.54 11.18 15.35
C ASP A 936 19.65 11.39 14.31
N GLU A 937 19.90 10.36 13.53
CA GLU A 937 20.99 10.34 12.55
C GLU A 937 20.88 11.49 11.53
N LYS A 938 19.68 11.96 11.23
CA LYS A 938 19.44 13.06 10.28
C LYS A 938 19.83 14.40 10.87
N ILE A 939 19.57 14.60 12.16
CA ILE A 939 20.01 15.78 12.90
C ILE A 939 21.52 15.73 13.08
N GLN A 940 22.08 14.59 13.48
CA GLN A 940 23.51 14.41 13.67
C GLN A 940 24.34 14.50 12.39
N LEU A 941 23.66 14.49 11.21
CA LEU A 941 24.36 14.65 9.93
C LEU A 941 25.27 15.89 9.90
N HIS A 942 24.88 16.99 10.58
CA HIS A 942 25.72 18.20 10.61
C HIS A 942 27.12 17.98 11.22
N LYS A 943 27.27 16.97 12.11
CA LYS A 943 28.57 16.55 12.65
C LYS A 943 29.20 15.48 11.78
N THR A 944 28.43 14.44 11.45
CA THR A 944 28.91 13.29 10.66
C THR A 944 29.41 13.73 9.28
N ILE A 945 28.80 14.76 8.68
CA ILE A 945 29.21 15.28 7.37
C ILE A 945 30.62 15.87 7.40
N LYS A 946 31.05 16.42 8.56
CA LYS A 946 32.41 16.91 8.73
C LYS A 946 33.43 15.77 8.82
N GLU A 947 33.05 14.65 9.42
CA GLU A 947 33.88 13.44 9.40
C GLU A 947 33.99 12.87 7.99
N ILE A 948 32.87 12.86 7.23
CA ILE A 948 32.83 12.47 5.82
C ILE A 948 33.77 13.39 5.02
N GLU A 949 33.63 14.69 5.18
CA GLU A 949 34.48 15.72 4.52
C GLU A 949 35.98 15.45 4.77
N SER A 950 36.36 15.09 6.01
CA SER A 950 37.76 14.79 6.33
C SER A 950 38.31 13.52 5.65
N LYS A 951 37.45 12.52 5.43
CA LYS A 951 37.80 11.21 4.88
C LYS A 951 37.80 11.16 3.34
N ILE A 952 37.08 12.07 2.68
CA ILE A 952 37.03 12.09 1.21
C ILE A 952 38.41 12.43 0.65
N GLN A 953 38.91 11.58 -0.24
CA GLN A 953 40.14 11.81 -0.96
C GLN A 953 39.97 12.99 -1.93
N SER A 954 40.86 13.96 -1.81
CA SER A 954 40.87 15.15 -2.66
C SER A 954 41.84 14.96 -3.83
N ASP A 955 41.59 13.98 -4.70
CA ASP A 955 42.45 13.76 -5.88
C ASP A 955 42.42 14.99 -6.78
N GLY A 956 43.38 15.92 -6.57
CA GLY A 956 43.56 17.10 -7.39
C GLY A 956 42.59 18.28 -7.13
N VAL A 957 41.68 18.18 -6.17
CA VAL A 957 40.70 19.26 -5.82
C VAL A 957 41.34 20.24 -4.82
N LYS A 958 41.61 21.46 -5.27
CA LYS A 958 42.12 22.55 -4.40
C LYS A 958 41.47 23.88 -4.78
N PRO A 959 40.84 24.60 -3.83
CA PRO A 959 40.58 24.23 -2.43
C PRO A 959 39.52 23.14 -2.29
N LYS A 960 39.62 22.32 -1.25
CA LYS A 960 38.66 21.26 -0.94
C LYS A 960 37.29 21.84 -0.55
N PRO A 961 36.15 21.41 -1.15
CA PRO A 961 34.84 21.88 -0.77
C PRO A 961 34.48 21.57 0.69
N LYS A 962 33.81 22.50 1.34
CA LYS A 962 33.26 22.34 2.70
C LYS A 962 31.83 21.80 2.64
N LEU A 963 31.49 20.86 3.47
CA LEU A 963 30.17 20.23 3.53
C LEU A 963 29.37 20.71 4.75
N HIS A 964 28.10 21.02 4.55
CA HIS A 964 27.19 21.43 5.61
C HIS A 964 25.82 20.73 5.46
N SER A 965 25.09 20.57 6.57
CA SER A 965 23.73 20.02 6.56
C SER A 965 22.83 20.82 7.48
N PHE A 966 21.61 21.09 7.04
CA PHE A 966 20.57 21.77 7.81
C PHE A 966 19.22 21.08 7.65
N ILE A 967 18.48 21.04 8.74
CA ILE A 967 17.07 20.67 8.75
C ILE A 967 16.25 21.95 8.92
N LEU A 968 15.26 22.15 8.05
CA LEU A 968 14.33 23.26 8.16
C LEU A 968 12.99 22.73 8.65
N SER A 969 12.67 22.95 9.93
CA SER A 969 11.41 22.52 10.51
C SER A 969 10.25 23.32 9.89
N VAL A 970 9.29 22.61 9.30
CA VAL A 970 8.02 23.20 8.85
C VAL A 970 7.04 23.39 10.01
N SER A 971 7.22 22.67 11.13
CA SER A 971 6.52 22.91 12.39
C SER A 971 7.13 24.11 13.12
N SER A 972 6.33 24.88 13.86
CA SER A 972 6.86 25.96 14.67
C SER A 972 7.60 25.43 15.91
N TYR A 973 8.50 26.25 16.47
CA TYR A 973 9.16 25.91 17.73
C TYR A 973 8.16 25.60 18.85
N ASP A 974 7.08 26.40 18.92
CA ASP A 974 6.05 26.26 19.96
C ASP A 974 5.29 24.93 19.86
N ASP A 975 5.10 24.41 18.65
CA ASP A 975 4.43 23.12 18.41
C ASP A 975 5.26 21.91 18.86
N ILE A 976 6.60 22.03 18.91
CA ILE A 976 7.49 20.91 19.16
C ILE A 976 8.25 20.98 20.48
N LYS A 977 8.41 22.16 21.10
CA LYS A 977 9.19 22.37 22.32
C LYS A 977 8.82 21.46 23.49
N LYS A 978 7.54 21.01 23.55
CA LYS A 978 7.04 20.12 24.60
C LYS A 978 7.11 18.63 24.26
N THR A 979 7.31 18.29 22.99
CA THR A 979 7.13 16.92 22.48
C THR A 979 8.37 16.34 21.81
N PHE A 980 9.37 17.17 21.50
CA PHE A 980 10.63 16.72 20.93
C PHE A 980 11.56 16.19 22.03
N GLY A 981 12.01 14.94 21.89
CA GLY A 981 12.80 14.27 22.88
C GLY A 981 12.05 14.11 24.23
N GLU A 982 12.69 14.45 25.32
CA GLU A 982 12.06 14.48 26.64
C GLU A 982 11.36 15.84 26.94
N GLY A 983 11.31 16.73 25.95
CA GLY A 983 10.82 18.10 26.08
C GLY A 983 11.83 19.06 26.71
N ASN A 984 11.44 20.35 26.79
CA ASN A 984 12.24 21.44 27.44
C ASN A 984 13.56 21.83 26.75
N HIS A 985 13.68 21.60 25.44
CA HIS A 985 14.81 22.09 24.65
C HIS A 985 14.62 23.55 24.27
N SER A 986 15.67 24.35 24.43
CA SER A 986 15.68 25.75 23.99
C SER A 986 15.81 25.87 22.49
N LYS A 987 15.42 27.02 21.93
CA LYS A 987 15.55 27.28 20.50
C LYS A 987 17.01 27.30 20.05
N GLU A 988 17.89 27.78 20.89
CA GLU A 988 19.35 27.82 20.71
C GLU A 988 19.94 26.41 20.62
N GLU A 989 19.38 25.43 21.35
CA GLU A 989 19.79 24.02 21.25
C GLU A 989 19.44 23.43 19.87
N PHE A 990 18.25 23.75 19.32
CA PHE A 990 17.91 23.36 17.96
C PHE A 990 18.86 24.01 16.95
N GLU A 991 19.08 25.31 17.07
CA GLU A 991 19.99 26.05 16.18
C GLU A 991 21.42 25.51 16.28
N ALA A 992 21.91 25.16 17.47
CA ALA A 992 23.22 24.53 17.67
C ALA A 992 23.35 23.19 16.93
N ASN A 993 22.25 22.44 16.81
CA ASN A 993 22.17 21.19 16.07
C ASN A 993 21.76 21.37 14.59
N HIS A 994 21.91 22.58 14.03
CA HIS A 994 21.58 22.92 12.63
C HIS A 994 20.11 22.65 12.24
N VAL A 995 19.21 22.77 13.23
CA VAL A 995 17.77 22.75 13.01
C VAL A 995 17.24 24.17 13.09
N LEU A 996 16.66 24.68 12.00
CA LEU A 996 16.08 26.02 11.91
C LEU A 996 14.58 25.92 11.64
N PHE A 997 13.81 26.92 12.04
CA PHE A 997 12.35 26.93 11.92
C PHE A 997 11.93 27.84 10.75
N ILE A 998 11.32 27.28 9.72
CA ILE A 998 10.96 28.01 8.49
C ILE A 998 9.92 29.11 8.75
N LYS A 999 9.16 29.01 9.85
CA LYS A 999 8.17 30.02 10.28
C LYS A 999 8.79 31.22 10.99
N ASP A 1000 10.07 31.18 11.34
CA ASP A 1000 10.78 32.31 11.92
C ASP A 1000 11.20 33.29 10.81
N ASN A 1001 11.15 34.57 11.08
CA ASN A 1001 11.51 35.58 10.07
C ASN A 1001 13.03 35.64 9.80
N ASP A 1002 13.86 35.18 10.72
CA ASP A 1002 15.33 35.31 10.70
C ASP A 1002 16.08 34.01 10.37
N TRP A 1003 15.35 32.92 10.04
CA TRP A 1003 15.98 31.59 9.84
C TRP A 1003 17.01 31.60 8.68
N ILE A 1004 16.76 32.36 7.60
CA ILE A 1004 17.68 32.43 6.47
C ILE A 1004 18.96 33.17 6.86
N GLU A 1005 18.84 34.27 7.59
CA GLU A 1005 19.98 34.99 8.08
C GLU A 1005 20.85 34.14 9.01
N LYS A 1006 20.22 33.35 9.89
CA LYS A 1006 20.90 32.37 10.75
C LYS A 1006 21.61 31.32 9.96
N LEU A 1007 20.99 30.80 8.89
CA LEU A 1007 21.61 29.84 7.97
C LEU A 1007 22.87 30.41 7.36
N PHE A 1008 22.78 31.60 6.73
CA PHE A 1008 23.93 32.23 6.09
C PHE A 1008 25.04 32.63 7.08
N LYS A 1009 24.67 33.07 8.29
CA LYS A 1009 25.64 33.40 9.35
C LYS A 1009 26.47 32.16 9.77
N LYS A 1010 25.82 30.99 9.90
CA LYS A 1010 26.51 29.74 10.22
C LYS A 1010 27.40 29.20 9.09
N LEU A 1011 27.20 29.65 7.86
CA LEU A 1011 28.04 29.27 6.72
C LEU A 1011 29.26 30.17 6.57
N GLN A 1012 29.24 31.34 7.20
CA GLN A 1012 30.34 32.29 7.18
C GLN A 1012 31.31 32.15 8.37
N SER A 1013 30.84 31.47 9.46
CA SER A 1013 31.66 31.05 10.57
C SER A 1013 32.41 29.76 10.29
#